data_96da72c702360f7e35afda7d495b63b6
#
_entry.id   96da72c702360f7e35afda7d495b63b6
#
_cell.length_a   1.000
_cell.length_b   1.000
_cell.length_c   1.000
_cell.angle_alpha   90.00
_cell.angle_beta   90.00
_cell.angle_gamma   90.00
#
_symmetry.space_group_name_H-M   'P 1'
#
loop_
_entity.id
_entity.type
_entity.pdbx_description
1 polymer ?
#
loop_
_entity_poly.entity_id
_entity_poly.type
_entity_poly.pdbx_seq_one_letter_code
_entity_poly.pdbx_strand_id
1 'polypeptide(L)'
;MPEDRHEPQRAPTLPDEVVYWLAALGLAVTTAVRLLLLVDATVGRFLAGTAWPAVRRTGDGAAAQVAGLARRAARAVPIWAAARRTRLALWVGSGEVAGRRAIRGARRGAGAGVAAVGRSPFPRRWARRATAAGALAVALAAGLVVASDPLLSGVAQVTIGDDALDQLSHLSQTSVVAAADGPTLGVVERERRRVVDIDALPEHVTAVVLAAEDHRFEDHEGYDLTGLARAAVTNARSGEVEQGGSTITQQLAKLNFTGDDPSISRKVEELLYAVRLEDQLSKEQLLARYLNQVYFGNGAHGIAAAAEEYFGVAPEDLSPAQAATLAGIIQRPSSLDPRQDPERVQRRRDVVLHRAAAEGLLGPAEARAGVAEPLELAPPAPRPRADAILDAVRAEVRGIEELGSTPEARAERLETGGLRVETTLDSTLQHVAAETIAATFPEATGATAAVAAVDPRTGEIRALRGGRAGAGGFDLARQGRRQPGSTFKPLTAVAALERGLSTEQGLVGDGPIELEHDGPEPWRVDNFEGADLGTVDLRAALRHSVNTAFAQLGVAVGPAAVADVAERIGIDPDAALGDPDQRGPSVALGGVAHGVSPLELASAYTTFATGGRWAEPHLVRRILDADGRVVFEREPRPAQVIEPEVADTVRAMLEGALEEGTGRAARIDDVAAFGKTGTSQDGADAWFVGSTTDLTTAVWVGHPDGRVAMPEATGGRLAAPIWRMVTSAWAEAHPPGSWPPPDDDLDSAPGLPLPRPERVR
;
A
#
# COMPACT_ATOMS: atom_id res chain seq x y z
N MET A 1 -6.77 -43.80 -19.90
CA MET A 1 -5.86 -42.68 -19.85
C MET A 1 -5.26 -42.45 -21.25
N PRO A 2 -5.53 -41.33 -21.91
CA PRO A 2 -4.60 -40.80 -22.91
C PRO A 2 -4.16 -39.41 -22.48
N GLU A 3 -2.87 -39.14 -22.69
CA GLU A 3 -2.14 -37.93 -22.47
C GLU A 3 -2.63 -36.80 -23.41
N ASP A 4 -3.14 -35.73 -22.85
CA ASP A 4 -3.40 -34.48 -23.59
C ASP A 4 -2.08 -33.72 -23.79
N ARG A 5 -1.60 -33.70 -25.05
CA ARG A 5 -0.50 -32.87 -25.50
C ARG A 5 -1.06 -31.48 -25.80
N HIS A 6 -0.72 -30.48 -24.98
CA HIS A 6 -0.93 -29.07 -25.31
C HIS A 6 -0.10 -28.70 -26.55
N GLU A 7 -0.78 -28.43 -27.66
CA GLU A 7 -0.20 -27.71 -28.81
C GLU A 7 0.04 -26.23 -28.42
N PRO A 8 1.20 -25.65 -28.77
CA PRO A 8 1.46 -24.23 -28.54
C PRO A 8 0.59 -23.38 -29.48
N GLN A 9 -0.19 -22.46 -28.92
CA GLN A 9 -0.96 -21.46 -29.67
C GLN A 9 -0.01 -20.66 -30.58
N ARG A 10 -0.30 -20.66 -31.88
CA ARG A 10 0.40 -19.84 -32.88
C ARG A 10 0.10 -18.36 -32.61
N ALA A 11 1.17 -17.56 -32.48
CA ALA A 11 1.05 -16.11 -32.44
C ALA A 11 0.27 -15.58 -33.65
N PRO A 12 -0.61 -14.57 -33.47
CA PRO A 12 -1.39 -14.01 -34.56
C PRO A 12 -0.44 -13.42 -35.63
N THR A 13 -0.66 -13.81 -36.90
CA THR A 13 0.05 -13.23 -38.05
C THR A 13 -0.56 -11.88 -38.34
N LEU A 14 0.27 -10.82 -38.41
CA LEU A 14 -0.15 -9.48 -38.81
C LEU A 14 -0.81 -9.52 -40.21
N PRO A 15 -1.90 -8.77 -40.45
CA PRO A 15 -2.52 -8.63 -41.76
C PRO A 15 -1.52 -8.11 -42.82
N ASP A 16 -1.63 -8.60 -44.06
CA ASP A 16 -0.71 -8.24 -45.13
C ASP A 16 -0.63 -6.72 -45.40
N GLU A 17 -1.69 -5.99 -45.12
CA GLU A 17 -1.72 -4.51 -45.22
C GLU A 17 -0.80 -3.87 -44.14
N VAL A 18 -0.78 -4.39 -42.92
CA VAL A 18 0.12 -3.89 -41.86
C VAL A 18 1.58 -4.15 -42.23
N VAL A 19 1.88 -5.30 -42.84
CA VAL A 19 3.23 -5.61 -43.35
C VAL A 19 3.64 -4.67 -44.47
N TYR A 20 2.71 -4.31 -45.37
CA TYR A 20 2.96 -3.33 -46.44
C TYR A 20 3.25 -1.92 -45.89
N TRP A 21 2.50 -1.50 -44.90
CA TRP A 21 2.67 -0.18 -44.27
C TRP A 21 3.93 -0.10 -43.40
N LEU A 22 4.28 -1.17 -42.70
CA LEU A 22 5.57 -1.27 -41.96
C LEU A 22 6.76 -1.21 -42.97
N ALA A 23 6.61 -1.81 -44.12
CA ALA A 23 7.61 -1.73 -45.19
C ALA A 23 7.73 -0.31 -45.78
N ALA A 24 6.59 0.40 -45.97
CA ALA A 24 6.55 1.78 -46.44
C ALA A 24 7.15 2.74 -45.41
N LEU A 25 6.84 2.56 -44.11
CA LEU A 25 7.44 3.29 -42.99
C LEU A 25 8.95 3.02 -42.90
N GLY A 26 9.38 1.75 -43.03
CA GLY A 26 10.77 1.37 -43.11
C GLY A 26 11.52 2.04 -44.25
N LEU A 27 10.86 2.21 -45.42
CA LEU A 27 11.42 2.91 -46.58
C LEU A 27 11.53 4.42 -46.33
N ALA A 28 10.52 5.03 -45.69
CA ALA A 28 10.51 6.46 -45.31
C ALA A 28 11.62 6.76 -44.26
N VAL A 29 11.73 5.94 -43.23
CA VAL A 29 12.80 6.02 -42.22
C VAL A 29 14.17 5.82 -42.86
N THR A 30 14.30 4.86 -43.76
CA THR A 30 15.57 4.60 -44.46
C THR A 30 15.96 5.79 -45.34
N THR A 31 14.97 6.44 -45.98
CA THR A 31 15.18 7.64 -46.80
C THR A 31 15.55 8.85 -45.96
N ALA A 32 14.91 9.05 -44.80
CA ALA A 32 15.25 10.09 -43.82
C ALA A 32 16.66 9.87 -43.24
N VAL A 33 17.04 8.64 -42.91
CA VAL A 33 18.38 8.28 -42.44
C VAL A 33 19.42 8.51 -43.54
N ARG A 34 19.10 8.22 -44.81
CA ARG A 34 19.98 8.53 -45.97
C ARG A 34 20.17 10.03 -46.16
N LEU A 35 19.12 10.83 -46.00
CA LEU A 35 19.20 12.30 -46.01
C LEU A 35 20.03 12.83 -44.85
N LEU A 36 19.85 12.29 -43.66
CA LEU A 36 20.68 12.60 -42.49
C LEU A 36 22.15 12.24 -42.70
N LEU A 37 22.45 11.08 -43.28
CA LEU A 37 23.83 10.67 -43.65
C LEU A 37 24.42 11.53 -44.79
N LEU A 38 23.61 12.04 -45.71
CA LEU A 38 24.02 13.00 -46.73
C LEU A 38 24.33 14.38 -46.12
N VAL A 39 23.53 14.84 -45.14
CA VAL A 39 23.80 16.05 -44.36
C VAL A 39 25.07 15.88 -43.52
N ASP A 40 25.23 14.71 -42.86
CA ASP A 40 26.44 14.39 -42.10
C ASP A 40 27.68 14.29 -43.03
N ALA A 41 27.58 13.71 -44.21
CA ALA A 41 28.65 13.68 -45.22
C ALA A 41 28.99 15.08 -45.79
N THR A 42 28.02 16.01 -45.82
CA THR A 42 28.25 17.39 -46.26
C THR A 42 28.87 18.22 -45.13
N VAL A 43 28.35 18.04 -43.89
CA VAL A 43 28.94 18.60 -42.67
C VAL A 43 30.29 17.98 -42.39
N GLY A 44 30.48 16.68 -42.63
CA GLY A 44 31.75 15.97 -42.49
C GLY A 44 32.80 16.50 -43.50
N ARG A 45 32.40 16.78 -44.76
CA ARG A 45 33.32 17.39 -45.74
C ARG A 45 33.68 18.83 -45.40
N PHE A 46 32.73 19.60 -44.84
CA PHE A 46 32.96 20.94 -44.36
C PHE A 46 33.91 20.95 -43.14
N LEU A 47 33.69 20.02 -42.20
CA LEU A 47 34.54 19.85 -41.01
C LEU A 47 35.93 19.31 -41.37
N ALA A 48 36.05 18.42 -42.34
CA ALA A 48 37.34 17.91 -42.85
C ALA A 48 38.16 19.02 -43.52
N GLY A 49 37.51 19.98 -44.22
CA GLY A 49 38.22 21.10 -44.85
C GLY A 49 38.72 22.18 -43.90
N THR A 50 38.04 22.35 -42.75
CA THR A 50 38.32 23.47 -41.84
C THR A 50 38.96 23.05 -40.49
N ALA A 51 38.77 21.81 -40.05
CA ALA A 51 39.21 21.37 -38.70
C ALA A 51 40.30 20.28 -38.71
N TRP A 52 40.60 19.69 -39.87
CA TRP A 52 41.56 18.58 -40.02
C TRP A 52 43.00 18.88 -39.59
N PRO A 53 43.54 20.09 -39.69
CA PRO A 53 44.88 20.38 -39.21
C PRO A 53 45.04 20.30 -37.68
N ALA A 54 43.96 20.40 -36.93
CA ALA A 54 43.97 20.37 -35.46
C ALA A 54 43.90 18.93 -34.89
N VAL A 55 43.30 18.00 -35.60
CA VAL A 55 43.06 16.61 -35.15
C VAL A 55 44.31 15.73 -35.37
N ARG A 56 45.24 16.11 -36.29
CA ARG A 56 46.50 15.38 -36.50
C ARG A 56 47.50 15.38 -35.36
N ARG A 57 47.23 16.14 -34.28
CA ARG A 57 48.12 16.21 -33.09
C ARG A 57 47.70 15.33 -31.93
N THR A 58 46.61 14.58 -32.04
CA THR A 58 46.11 13.70 -30.98
C THR A 58 45.84 12.31 -31.54
N GLY A 59 46.88 11.50 -31.75
CA GLY A 59 46.91 10.04 -31.76
C GLY A 59 46.04 9.27 -32.75
N ASP A 60 46.67 8.48 -33.60
CA ASP A 60 46.13 7.66 -34.72
C ASP A 60 45.09 6.55 -34.36
N GLY A 61 44.69 6.39 -33.11
CA GLY A 61 43.81 5.29 -32.67
C GLY A 61 42.30 5.53 -32.89
N ALA A 62 41.82 6.73 -32.72
CA ALA A 62 40.38 7.06 -32.78
C ALA A 62 39.86 7.18 -34.24
N ALA A 63 40.69 7.69 -35.15
CA ALA A 63 40.32 7.85 -36.56
C ALA A 63 40.19 6.48 -37.28
N ALA A 64 40.99 5.50 -36.88
CA ALA A 64 40.94 4.14 -37.43
C ALA A 64 39.69 3.36 -36.97
N GLN A 65 39.22 3.59 -35.75
CA GLN A 65 37.97 2.97 -35.24
C GLN A 65 36.73 3.52 -35.91
N VAL A 66 36.63 4.84 -36.12
CA VAL A 66 35.47 5.47 -36.79
C VAL A 66 35.44 5.08 -38.29
N ALA A 67 36.57 5.03 -38.94
CA ALA A 67 36.67 4.55 -40.35
C ALA A 67 36.38 3.04 -40.50
N GLY A 68 36.67 2.24 -39.46
CA GLY A 68 36.34 0.81 -39.37
C GLY A 68 34.84 0.58 -39.20
N LEU A 69 34.17 1.37 -38.38
CA LEU A 69 32.69 1.34 -38.17
C LEU A 69 31.94 1.78 -39.43
N ALA A 70 32.38 2.84 -40.09
CA ALA A 70 31.79 3.32 -41.34
C ALA A 70 31.92 2.30 -42.50
N ARG A 71 33.06 1.60 -42.60
CA ARG A 71 33.25 0.53 -43.59
C ARG A 71 32.47 -0.74 -43.29
N ARG A 72 32.20 -1.07 -42.04
CA ARG A 72 31.32 -2.20 -41.67
C ARG A 72 29.85 -1.89 -41.95
N ALA A 73 29.40 -0.66 -41.72
CA ALA A 73 28.06 -0.20 -42.06
C ALA A 73 27.82 -0.20 -43.58
N ALA A 74 28.81 0.24 -44.36
CA ALA A 74 28.71 0.26 -45.84
C ALA A 74 28.72 -1.13 -46.48
N ARG A 75 29.29 -2.15 -45.81
CA ARG A 75 29.31 -3.55 -46.29
C ARG A 75 28.06 -4.35 -45.93
N ALA A 76 27.24 -3.89 -44.97
CA ALA A 76 25.98 -4.53 -44.60
C ALA A 76 24.84 -4.23 -45.58
N VAL A 77 24.94 -3.20 -46.42
CA VAL A 77 23.89 -2.73 -47.34
C VAL A 77 23.60 -3.65 -48.53
N PRO A 78 24.58 -4.41 -49.13
CA PRO A 78 24.29 -5.28 -50.27
C PRO A 78 23.58 -6.59 -49.94
N ILE A 79 23.62 -7.04 -48.67
CA ILE A 79 23.02 -8.34 -48.25
C ILE A 79 21.51 -8.33 -48.24
N TRP A 80 20.89 -7.15 -48.18
CA TRP A 80 19.43 -6.97 -48.15
C TRP A 80 18.74 -7.06 -49.49
N ALA A 81 19.45 -6.90 -50.61
CA ALA A 81 18.89 -6.98 -51.94
C ALA A 81 18.69 -8.44 -52.43
N ALA A 82 19.32 -9.44 -51.81
CA ALA A 82 19.25 -10.84 -52.23
C ALA A 82 18.25 -11.72 -51.48
N ALA A 83 17.65 -11.26 -50.37
CA ALA A 83 16.77 -12.07 -49.52
C ALA A 83 15.27 -11.80 -49.79
N ARG A 84 14.87 -11.66 -51.05
CA ARG A 84 13.46 -11.78 -51.48
C ARG A 84 13.07 -13.26 -51.50
N ARG A 85 12.21 -13.65 -50.57
CA ARG A 85 11.55 -14.95 -50.33
C ARG A 85 12.27 -15.87 -49.34
N THR A 86 11.64 -16.07 -48.22
CA THR A 86 11.93 -16.97 -47.11
C THR A 86 12.89 -16.42 -46.00
N ARG A 87 12.29 -16.31 -44.78
CA ARG A 87 12.90 -16.12 -43.46
C ARG A 87 12.73 -14.74 -42.75
N LEU A 88 11.48 -14.30 -42.63
CA LEU A 88 11.16 -13.22 -41.65
C LEU A 88 10.84 -13.76 -40.23
N ALA A 89 10.56 -15.07 -40.12
CA ALA A 89 10.11 -15.66 -38.85
C ALA A 89 11.21 -16.02 -37.83
N LEU A 90 12.49 -15.96 -38.18
CA LEU A 90 13.60 -16.37 -37.31
C LEU A 90 14.43 -15.19 -36.75
N TRP A 91 14.10 -13.95 -37.11
CA TRP A 91 14.92 -12.80 -36.71
C TRP A 91 14.40 -12.02 -35.49
N VAL A 92 13.15 -12.19 -35.08
CA VAL A 92 12.60 -11.52 -33.89
C VAL A 92 13.13 -12.13 -32.58
N GLY A 93 13.42 -13.44 -32.56
CA GLY A 93 13.92 -14.12 -31.34
C GLY A 93 15.42 -13.97 -31.05
N SER A 94 16.27 -13.67 -32.07
CA SER A 94 17.73 -13.60 -31.90
C SER A 94 18.31 -12.17 -31.80
N GLY A 95 17.51 -11.15 -32.12
CA GLY A 95 17.92 -9.74 -32.06
C GLY A 95 18.06 -9.19 -30.63
N GLU A 96 17.31 -9.72 -29.69
CA GLU A 96 17.26 -9.20 -28.30
C GLU A 96 18.54 -9.47 -27.51
N VAL A 97 19.22 -10.59 -27.75
CA VAL A 97 20.47 -10.95 -27.04
C VAL A 97 21.69 -10.23 -27.61
N ALA A 98 21.72 -9.96 -28.91
CA ALA A 98 22.80 -9.22 -29.56
C ALA A 98 22.70 -7.70 -29.28
N GLY A 99 21.48 -7.14 -29.24
CA GLY A 99 21.23 -5.74 -28.92
C GLY A 99 21.66 -5.40 -27.46
N ARG A 100 21.39 -6.26 -26.50
CA ARG A 100 21.77 -6.03 -25.09
C ARG A 100 23.30 -6.07 -24.83
N ARG A 101 24.07 -6.73 -25.69
CA ARG A 101 25.55 -6.72 -25.63
C ARG A 101 26.16 -5.48 -26.30
N ALA A 102 25.56 -5.00 -27.38
CA ALA A 102 26.01 -3.78 -28.08
C ALA A 102 25.74 -2.52 -27.23
N ILE A 103 24.59 -2.44 -26.57
CA ILE A 103 24.20 -1.33 -25.69
C ILE A 103 25.07 -1.28 -24.43
N ARG A 104 25.48 -2.42 -23.87
CA ARG A 104 26.44 -2.46 -22.74
C ARG A 104 27.85 -2.04 -23.11
N GLY A 105 28.28 -2.29 -24.35
CA GLY A 105 29.57 -1.82 -24.90
C GLY A 105 29.56 -0.31 -25.16
N ALA A 106 28.47 0.22 -25.69
CA ALA A 106 28.29 1.64 -25.97
C ALA A 106 28.18 2.51 -24.70
N ARG A 107 27.54 1.98 -23.62
CA ARG A 107 27.48 2.68 -22.32
C ARG A 107 28.84 2.83 -21.63
N ARG A 108 29.77 1.91 -21.83
CA ARG A 108 31.15 2.04 -21.28
C ARG A 108 32.03 2.99 -22.09
N GLY A 109 31.76 3.16 -23.39
CA GLY A 109 32.44 4.11 -24.25
C GLY A 109 31.92 5.54 -24.12
N ALA A 110 30.62 5.72 -23.90
CA ALA A 110 29.98 7.04 -23.75
C ALA A 110 30.39 7.77 -22.46
N GLY A 111 30.59 7.04 -21.36
CA GLY A 111 31.05 7.63 -20.09
C GLY A 111 32.46 8.21 -20.15
N ALA A 112 33.34 7.64 -20.97
CA ALA A 112 34.71 8.17 -21.19
C ALA A 112 34.72 9.35 -22.18
N GLY A 113 33.79 9.37 -23.15
CA GLY A 113 33.64 10.46 -24.13
C GLY A 113 33.09 11.74 -23.54
N VAL A 114 32.12 11.66 -22.62
CA VAL A 114 31.52 12.84 -21.98
C VAL A 114 32.49 13.52 -21.00
N ALA A 115 33.33 12.75 -20.32
CA ALA A 115 34.38 13.31 -19.47
C ALA A 115 35.48 14.01 -20.25
N ALA A 116 35.73 13.64 -21.53
CA ALA A 116 36.75 14.26 -22.41
C ALA A 116 36.20 15.55 -23.08
N VAL A 117 34.89 15.63 -23.36
CA VAL A 117 34.27 16.83 -23.96
C VAL A 117 34.21 18.02 -22.98
N GLY A 118 34.18 17.76 -21.66
CA GLY A 118 34.20 18.81 -20.63
C GLY A 118 35.54 19.58 -20.52
N ARG A 119 36.60 19.16 -21.22
CA ARG A 119 37.94 19.80 -21.19
C ARG A 119 38.42 20.33 -22.55
N SER A 120 37.61 20.28 -23.59
CA SER A 120 38.01 20.83 -24.91
C SER A 120 37.57 22.30 -25.04
N PRO A 121 38.37 23.18 -25.62
CA PRO A 121 38.08 24.59 -25.80
C PRO A 121 37.13 24.85 -26.97
N PHE A 122 36.18 23.92 -27.22
CA PHE A 122 35.15 24.17 -28.23
C PHE A 122 34.19 25.26 -27.74
N PRO A 123 34.01 26.36 -28.49
CA PRO A 123 33.11 27.41 -28.07
C PRO A 123 31.68 26.87 -27.94
N ARG A 124 31.05 27.09 -26.78
CA ARG A 124 29.66 26.68 -26.45
C ARG A 124 28.63 26.95 -27.55
N ARG A 125 28.96 27.89 -28.47
CA ARG A 125 28.14 28.23 -29.65
C ARG A 125 28.01 27.10 -30.67
N TRP A 126 28.99 26.18 -30.78
CA TRP A 126 28.97 25.07 -31.75
C TRP A 126 28.18 23.85 -31.20
N ALA A 127 28.27 23.58 -29.93
CA ALA A 127 27.44 22.56 -29.28
C ALA A 127 25.96 22.95 -29.39
N ARG A 128 25.63 24.24 -29.18
CA ARG A 128 24.28 24.78 -29.35
C ARG A 128 23.77 24.69 -30.80
N ARG A 129 24.62 24.90 -31.81
CA ARG A 129 24.23 24.76 -33.21
C ARG A 129 24.05 23.31 -33.63
N ALA A 130 24.81 22.40 -33.08
CA ALA A 130 24.66 20.97 -33.34
C ALA A 130 23.37 20.40 -32.72
N THR A 131 23.02 20.84 -31.48
CA THR A 131 21.74 20.48 -30.84
C THR A 131 20.56 21.11 -31.59
N ALA A 132 20.68 22.36 -32.08
CA ALA A 132 19.64 23.01 -32.84
C ALA A 132 19.43 22.33 -34.22
N ALA A 133 20.50 21.92 -34.89
CA ALA A 133 20.40 21.20 -36.17
C ALA A 133 19.81 19.80 -35.98
N GLY A 134 20.13 19.10 -34.85
CA GLY A 134 19.52 17.83 -34.49
C GLY A 134 18.04 17.95 -34.17
N ALA A 135 17.64 18.97 -33.42
CA ALA A 135 16.24 19.25 -33.10
C ALA A 135 15.43 19.62 -34.35
N LEU A 136 16.01 20.41 -35.27
CA LEU A 136 15.39 20.77 -36.54
C LEU A 136 15.24 19.53 -37.46
N ALA A 137 16.21 18.64 -37.50
CA ALA A 137 16.14 17.40 -38.26
C ALA A 137 15.09 16.43 -37.74
N VAL A 138 14.93 16.33 -36.43
CA VAL A 138 13.86 15.56 -35.77
C VAL A 138 12.50 16.20 -36.03
N ALA A 139 12.40 17.53 -35.97
CA ALA A 139 11.15 18.24 -36.32
C ALA A 139 10.76 18.09 -37.77
N LEU A 140 11.74 18.11 -38.72
CA LEU A 140 11.50 17.88 -40.15
C LEU A 140 11.14 16.41 -40.44
N ALA A 141 11.77 15.44 -39.74
CA ALA A 141 11.42 14.03 -39.89
C ALA A 141 10.02 13.73 -39.32
N ALA A 142 9.67 14.30 -38.17
CA ALA A 142 8.33 14.27 -37.62
C ALA A 142 7.32 14.95 -38.57
N GLY A 143 7.66 16.10 -39.13
CA GLY A 143 6.84 16.80 -40.12
C GLY A 143 6.58 16.01 -41.41
N LEU A 144 7.55 15.19 -41.86
CA LEU A 144 7.38 14.33 -43.02
C LEU A 144 6.47 13.12 -42.72
N VAL A 145 6.55 12.60 -41.52
CA VAL A 145 5.66 11.52 -41.06
C VAL A 145 4.21 12.01 -40.92
N VAL A 146 4.04 13.26 -40.58
CA VAL A 146 2.74 13.89 -40.30
C VAL A 146 2.10 14.50 -41.57
N ALA A 147 2.86 14.80 -42.64
CA ALA A 147 2.30 15.23 -43.93
C ALA A 147 1.42 14.15 -44.61
N SER A 148 1.26 12.98 -43.96
CA SER A 148 0.41 11.87 -44.40
C SER A 148 -0.75 11.65 -43.40
N ASP A 149 -1.51 12.68 -43.08
CA ASP A 149 -2.64 12.69 -42.13
C ASP A 149 -3.62 11.50 -42.26
N PRO A 150 -4.09 11.12 -43.46
CA PRO A 150 -4.96 9.96 -43.65
C PRO A 150 -4.28 8.62 -43.30
N LEU A 151 -2.93 8.59 -43.32
CA LEU A 151 -2.16 7.39 -43.02
C LEU A 151 -1.97 7.18 -41.51
N LEU A 152 -1.79 8.24 -40.75
CA LEU A 152 -1.64 8.18 -39.30
C LEU A 152 -2.94 7.75 -38.61
N SER A 153 -4.08 8.30 -39.04
CA SER A 153 -5.41 7.92 -38.57
C SER A 153 -5.71 6.45 -38.87
N GLY A 154 -5.40 5.96 -40.08
CA GLY A 154 -5.58 4.56 -40.45
C GLY A 154 -4.66 3.61 -39.68
N VAL A 155 -3.40 3.97 -39.42
CA VAL A 155 -2.45 3.18 -38.61
C VAL A 155 -2.88 3.18 -37.13
N ALA A 156 -3.32 4.31 -36.59
CA ALA A 156 -3.80 4.41 -35.24
C ALA A 156 -5.05 3.53 -35.02
N GLN A 157 -6.01 3.55 -35.93
CA GLN A 157 -7.21 2.72 -35.87
C GLN A 157 -6.92 1.21 -35.88
N VAL A 158 -5.90 0.77 -36.64
CA VAL A 158 -5.53 -0.65 -36.73
C VAL A 158 -4.67 -1.10 -35.54
N THR A 159 -3.90 -0.18 -34.94
CA THR A 159 -2.91 -0.52 -33.91
C THR A 159 -3.46 -0.40 -32.50
N ILE A 160 -4.48 0.45 -32.28
CA ILE A 160 -5.05 0.74 -30.96
C ILE A 160 -6.51 0.30 -30.96
N GLY A 161 -6.79 -0.81 -30.27
CA GLY A 161 -8.15 -1.34 -30.09
C GLY A 161 -9.00 -0.44 -29.19
N ASP A 162 -10.32 -0.59 -29.28
CA ASP A 162 -11.29 0.14 -28.46
C ASP A 162 -11.12 -0.15 -26.96
N ASP A 163 -10.66 -1.36 -26.60
CA ASP A 163 -10.35 -1.78 -25.20
C ASP A 163 -9.30 -0.89 -24.51
N ALA A 164 -8.38 -0.29 -25.28
CA ALA A 164 -7.38 0.63 -24.73
C ALA A 164 -8.00 1.97 -24.30
N LEU A 165 -9.12 2.36 -24.89
CA LEU A 165 -9.82 3.61 -24.56
C LEU A 165 -10.77 3.44 -23.36
N ASP A 166 -11.24 2.23 -23.12
CA ASP A 166 -12.02 1.91 -21.91
C ASP A 166 -11.19 2.14 -20.64
N GLN A 167 -9.86 1.96 -20.69
CA GLN A 167 -8.96 2.27 -19.58
C GLN A 167 -8.97 3.76 -19.22
N LEU A 168 -9.25 4.67 -20.15
CA LEU A 168 -9.39 6.10 -19.86
C LEU A 168 -10.68 6.46 -19.14
N SER A 169 -11.69 5.60 -19.19
CA SER A 169 -12.97 5.84 -18.50
C SER A 169 -12.88 5.57 -17.01
N HIS A 170 -11.86 4.82 -16.56
CA HIS A 170 -11.65 4.47 -15.16
C HIS A 170 -10.54 5.32 -14.55
N LEU A 171 -10.86 6.59 -14.24
CA LEU A 171 -9.97 7.42 -13.42
C LEU A 171 -9.82 6.80 -12.04
N SER A 172 -8.58 6.68 -11.55
CA SER A 172 -8.33 6.31 -10.15
C SER A 172 -9.09 7.22 -9.22
N GLN A 173 -9.97 6.66 -8.42
CA GLN A 173 -10.73 7.38 -7.42
C GLN A 173 -10.24 6.97 -6.02
N THR A 174 -10.19 7.94 -5.12
CA THR A 174 -9.85 7.71 -3.71
C THR A 174 -10.90 6.85 -3.04
N SER A 175 -10.49 5.77 -2.39
CA SER A 175 -11.39 4.95 -1.56
C SER A 175 -11.45 5.48 -0.14
N VAL A 176 -12.64 5.45 0.45
CA VAL A 176 -12.91 5.95 1.80
C VAL A 176 -13.09 4.76 2.74
N VAL A 177 -12.41 4.79 3.89
CA VAL A 177 -12.59 3.82 4.98
C VAL A 177 -13.37 4.49 6.09
N ALA A 178 -14.52 3.93 6.44
CA ALA A 178 -15.44 4.46 7.44
C ALA A 178 -15.62 3.50 8.63
N ALA A 179 -15.85 4.05 9.81
CA ALA A 179 -16.26 3.31 10.99
C ALA A 179 -17.70 2.79 10.85
N ALA A 180 -18.09 1.82 11.68
CA ALA A 180 -19.43 1.22 11.68
C ALA A 180 -20.53 2.23 11.98
N ASP A 181 -20.22 3.23 12.80
CA ASP A 181 -21.10 4.35 13.22
C ASP A 181 -21.03 5.56 12.26
N GLY A 182 -20.26 5.48 11.16
CA GLY A 182 -20.27 6.40 10.03
C GLY A 182 -19.07 7.32 9.83
N PRO A 183 -18.33 7.79 10.84
CA PRO A 183 -17.18 8.68 10.67
C PRO A 183 -16.10 8.08 9.77
N THR A 184 -15.47 8.94 8.98
CA THR A 184 -14.32 8.54 8.15
C THR A 184 -13.09 8.30 9.03
N LEU A 185 -12.52 7.09 8.95
CA LEU A 185 -11.28 6.70 9.61
C LEU A 185 -10.05 7.11 8.80
N GLY A 186 -10.18 7.12 7.48
CA GLY A 186 -9.11 7.50 6.58
C GLY A 186 -9.46 7.24 5.13
N VAL A 187 -8.49 7.47 4.25
CA VAL A 187 -8.61 7.26 2.82
C VAL A 187 -7.49 6.34 2.32
N VAL A 188 -7.80 5.53 1.32
CA VAL A 188 -6.84 4.70 0.61
C VAL A 188 -6.78 5.19 -0.83
N GLU A 189 -5.60 5.60 -1.25
CA GLU A 189 -5.38 6.17 -2.56
C GLU A 189 -3.97 5.82 -3.05
N ARG A 190 -3.83 5.55 -4.32
CA ARG A 190 -2.53 5.47 -5.00
C ARG A 190 -2.00 6.87 -5.29
N GLU A 191 -2.94 7.75 -5.60
CA GLU A 191 -2.73 9.15 -5.95
C GLU A 191 -3.86 9.98 -5.35
N ARG A 192 -3.54 11.09 -4.71
CA ARG A 192 -4.57 12.03 -4.23
C ARG A 192 -5.28 12.64 -5.44
N ARG A 193 -6.48 12.13 -5.74
CA ARG A 193 -7.27 12.57 -6.88
C ARG A 193 -8.74 12.74 -6.49
N ARG A 194 -9.25 13.93 -6.78
CA ARG A 194 -10.67 14.23 -6.74
C ARG A 194 -11.08 14.64 -8.16
N VAL A 195 -12.00 13.89 -8.74
CA VAL A 195 -12.54 14.21 -10.07
C VAL A 195 -13.44 15.43 -9.97
N VAL A 196 -13.22 16.39 -10.87
CA VAL A 196 -14.06 17.59 -11.02
C VAL A 196 -14.67 17.61 -12.40
N ASP A 197 -15.93 18.08 -12.48
CA ASP A 197 -16.56 18.40 -13.75
C ASP A 197 -15.94 19.67 -14.32
N ILE A 198 -15.48 19.63 -15.56
CA ILE A 198 -14.83 20.78 -16.20
C ILE A 198 -15.78 21.98 -16.33
N ASP A 199 -17.09 21.71 -16.50
CA ASP A 199 -18.11 22.73 -16.61
C ASP A 199 -18.36 23.49 -15.30
N ALA A 200 -17.93 22.90 -14.16
CA ALA A 200 -17.97 23.56 -12.87
C ALA A 200 -16.77 24.51 -12.64
N LEU A 201 -15.71 24.40 -13.46
CA LEU A 201 -14.52 25.23 -13.31
C LEU A 201 -14.74 26.63 -13.91
N PRO A 202 -14.24 27.69 -13.28
CA PRO A 202 -14.20 29.03 -13.86
C PRO A 202 -13.42 29.05 -15.20
N GLU A 203 -13.89 29.79 -16.19
CA GLU A 203 -13.27 29.88 -17.52
C GLU A 203 -11.77 30.24 -17.46
N HIS A 204 -11.35 31.05 -16.51
CA HIS A 204 -9.95 31.44 -16.37
C HIS A 204 -9.03 30.24 -15.97
N VAL A 205 -9.55 29.20 -15.33
CA VAL A 205 -8.77 28.00 -14.95
C VAL A 205 -8.33 27.25 -16.22
N THR A 206 -9.27 26.96 -17.11
CA THR A 206 -8.98 26.32 -18.39
C THR A 206 -8.13 27.20 -19.28
N ALA A 207 -8.41 28.52 -19.34
CA ALA A 207 -7.67 29.51 -20.10
C ALA A 207 -6.17 29.55 -19.76
N VAL A 208 -5.80 29.60 -18.47
CA VAL A 208 -4.39 29.66 -18.07
C VAL A 208 -3.66 28.34 -18.29
N VAL A 209 -4.35 27.20 -18.18
CA VAL A 209 -3.77 25.87 -18.48
C VAL A 209 -3.52 25.74 -19.99
N LEU A 210 -4.48 26.10 -20.83
CA LEU A 210 -4.29 26.15 -22.27
C LEU A 210 -3.16 27.08 -22.66
N ALA A 211 -3.10 28.29 -22.08
CA ALA A 211 -2.00 29.22 -22.32
C ALA A 211 -0.64 28.67 -21.92
N ALA A 212 -0.54 27.93 -20.84
CA ALA A 212 0.72 27.36 -20.33
C ALA A 212 1.19 26.20 -21.17
N GLU A 213 0.29 25.25 -21.49
CA GLU A 213 0.61 23.94 -22.03
C GLU A 213 0.35 23.85 -23.53
N ASP A 214 -0.79 24.37 -24.03
CA ASP A 214 -1.23 24.17 -25.40
C ASP A 214 -2.21 25.24 -25.87
N HIS A 215 -1.71 26.44 -26.19
CA HIS A 215 -2.54 27.61 -26.54
C HIS A 215 -3.30 27.45 -27.88
N ARG A 216 -2.99 26.42 -28.66
CA ARG A 216 -3.68 26.08 -29.93
C ARG A 216 -4.45 24.76 -29.81
N PHE A 217 -4.80 24.35 -28.62
CA PHE A 217 -5.46 23.09 -28.34
C PHE A 217 -6.70 22.87 -29.23
N GLU A 218 -7.50 23.92 -29.45
CA GLU A 218 -8.71 23.86 -30.30
C GLU A 218 -8.44 23.75 -31.82
N ASP A 219 -7.21 24.09 -32.25
CA ASP A 219 -6.87 24.23 -33.69
C ASP A 219 -6.24 22.97 -34.29
N HIS A 220 -5.91 21.94 -33.48
CA HIS A 220 -5.18 20.77 -33.98
C HIS A 220 -5.83 19.44 -33.56
N GLU A 221 -5.46 18.37 -34.26
CA GLU A 221 -5.95 17.00 -34.05
C GLU A 221 -4.88 16.12 -33.38
N GLY A 222 -4.55 16.41 -32.11
CA GLY A 222 -3.61 15.65 -31.26
C GLY A 222 -2.15 16.06 -31.40
N TYR A 223 -1.76 16.86 -32.38
CA TYR A 223 -0.38 17.33 -32.55
C TYR A 223 -0.31 18.74 -33.16
N ASP A 224 0.59 19.59 -32.66
CA ASP A 224 0.85 20.93 -33.19
C ASP A 224 2.26 21.02 -33.82
N LEU A 225 2.36 20.88 -35.14
CA LEU A 225 3.62 21.03 -35.88
C LEU A 225 4.20 22.42 -35.79
N THR A 226 3.34 23.46 -35.81
CA THR A 226 3.80 24.85 -35.72
C THR A 226 4.30 25.17 -34.32
N GLY A 227 3.67 24.65 -33.29
CA GLY A 227 4.13 24.69 -31.90
C GLY A 227 5.47 23.99 -31.71
N LEU A 228 5.60 22.78 -32.27
CA LEU A 228 6.86 22.01 -32.20
C LEU A 228 8.02 22.78 -32.88
N ALA A 229 7.78 23.33 -34.08
CA ALA A 229 8.78 24.14 -34.79
C ALA A 229 9.14 25.41 -34.02
N ARG A 230 8.17 26.10 -33.41
CA ARG A 230 8.37 27.28 -32.60
C ARG A 230 9.17 26.95 -31.33
N ALA A 231 8.80 25.90 -30.62
CA ALA A 231 9.52 25.42 -29.42
C ALA A 231 10.98 25.09 -29.74
N ALA A 232 11.24 24.41 -30.87
CA ALA A 232 12.59 24.10 -31.32
C ALA A 232 13.42 25.38 -31.59
N VAL A 233 12.85 26.41 -32.22
CA VAL A 233 13.52 27.67 -32.47
C VAL A 233 13.77 28.45 -31.17
N THR A 234 12.82 28.51 -30.28
CA THR A 234 12.94 29.20 -28.98
C THR A 234 14.01 28.56 -28.11
N ASN A 235 13.95 27.24 -27.93
CA ASN A 235 14.92 26.48 -27.14
C ASN A 235 16.34 26.54 -27.76
N ALA A 236 16.44 26.63 -29.09
CA ALA A 236 17.73 26.84 -29.77
C ALA A 236 18.31 28.23 -29.54
N ARG A 237 17.47 29.25 -29.37
CA ARG A 237 17.90 30.63 -29.10
C ARG A 237 18.28 30.87 -27.65
N SER A 238 17.48 30.36 -26.70
CA SER A 238 17.75 30.52 -25.26
C SER A 238 18.87 29.59 -24.78
N GLY A 239 19.02 28.43 -25.43
CA GLY A 239 19.97 27.38 -25.03
C GLY A 239 19.50 26.57 -23.83
N GLU A 240 18.27 26.76 -23.41
CA GLU A 240 17.54 26.01 -22.37
C GLU A 240 16.20 25.53 -22.93
N VAL A 241 15.63 24.49 -22.31
CA VAL A 241 14.29 24.01 -22.69
C VAL A 241 13.25 24.91 -21.99
N GLU A 242 12.89 26.00 -22.65
CA GLU A 242 11.91 26.98 -22.14
C GLU A 242 10.48 26.64 -22.56
N GLN A 243 10.30 25.99 -23.71
CA GLN A 243 8.98 25.59 -24.23
C GLN A 243 8.95 24.10 -24.55
N GLY A 244 7.90 23.42 -24.07
CA GLY A 244 7.51 22.08 -24.50
C GLY A 244 6.80 22.16 -25.87
N GLY A 245 7.06 21.20 -26.73
CA GLY A 245 6.37 21.05 -28.03
C GLY A 245 5.33 19.94 -28.04
N SER A 246 4.97 19.37 -26.88
CA SER A 246 3.95 18.32 -26.76
C SER A 246 2.60 18.95 -26.47
N THR A 247 1.54 18.47 -27.15
CA THR A 247 0.17 18.90 -26.91
C THR A 247 -0.40 18.29 -25.63
N ILE A 248 -1.50 18.84 -25.12
CA ILE A 248 -2.27 18.28 -23.98
C ILE A 248 -2.66 16.83 -24.29
N THR A 249 -3.12 16.53 -25.51
CA THR A 249 -3.51 15.17 -25.91
C THR A 249 -2.33 14.20 -25.92
N GLN A 250 -1.13 14.64 -26.34
CA GLN A 250 0.08 13.82 -26.23
C GLN A 250 0.50 13.59 -24.78
N GLN A 251 0.34 14.59 -23.91
CA GLN A 251 0.61 14.41 -22.48
C GLN A 251 -0.40 13.44 -21.85
N LEU A 252 -1.68 13.51 -22.21
CA LEU A 252 -2.71 12.56 -21.79
C LEU A 252 -2.41 11.14 -22.27
N ALA A 253 -1.96 10.98 -23.51
CA ALA A 253 -1.52 9.71 -24.07
C ALA A 253 -0.32 9.14 -23.28
N LYS A 254 0.63 9.99 -22.91
CA LYS A 254 1.78 9.63 -22.09
C LYS A 254 1.36 9.14 -20.72
N LEU A 255 0.46 9.84 -20.03
CA LEU A 255 0.00 9.51 -18.68
C LEU A 255 -0.68 8.14 -18.62
N ASN A 256 -1.41 7.75 -19.69
CA ASN A 256 -2.26 6.56 -19.67
C ASN A 256 -1.66 5.32 -20.37
N PHE A 257 -0.80 5.50 -21.38
CA PHE A 257 -0.44 4.38 -22.26
C PHE A 257 1.06 4.12 -22.40
N THR A 258 1.92 5.16 -22.36
CA THR A 258 3.32 5.00 -22.77
C THR A 258 4.35 5.20 -21.68
N GLY A 259 3.99 5.80 -20.55
CA GLY A 259 4.90 6.03 -19.42
C GLY A 259 6.07 6.96 -19.71
N ASP A 260 7.15 6.88 -18.88
CA ASP A 260 8.23 7.88 -18.82
C ASP A 260 9.54 7.47 -19.54
N ASP A 261 9.63 6.29 -20.17
CA ASP A 261 10.86 5.83 -20.82
C ASP A 261 11.28 6.75 -21.99
N PRO A 262 12.50 7.33 -21.99
CA PRO A 262 12.91 8.26 -23.03
C PRO A 262 13.36 7.54 -24.30
N SER A 263 12.43 7.11 -25.14
CA SER A 263 12.71 6.47 -26.44
C SER A 263 11.95 7.15 -27.58
N ILE A 264 12.51 7.05 -28.79
CA ILE A 264 11.84 7.58 -30.01
C ILE A 264 10.60 6.75 -30.33
N SER A 265 10.63 5.43 -30.13
CA SER A 265 9.47 4.55 -30.33
C SER A 265 8.29 4.98 -29.48
N ARG A 266 8.53 5.25 -28.20
CA ARG A 266 7.50 5.76 -27.29
C ARG A 266 6.88 7.09 -27.80
N LYS A 267 7.70 8.01 -28.31
CA LYS A 267 7.18 9.29 -28.82
C LYS A 267 6.31 9.13 -30.07
N VAL A 268 6.57 8.11 -30.89
CA VAL A 268 5.71 7.73 -32.01
C VAL A 268 4.40 7.10 -31.48
N GLU A 269 4.49 6.24 -30.47
CA GLU A 269 3.30 5.66 -29.81
C GLU A 269 2.43 6.75 -29.18
N GLU A 270 3.01 7.71 -28.44
CA GLU A 270 2.28 8.86 -27.90
C GLU A 270 1.52 9.62 -29.00
N LEU A 271 2.14 9.82 -30.15
CA LEU A 271 1.50 10.50 -31.27
C LEU A 271 0.31 9.71 -31.81
N LEU A 272 0.46 8.39 -32.00
CA LEU A 272 -0.63 7.54 -32.49
C LEU A 272 -1.80 7.50 -31.51
N TYR A 273 -1.51 7.38 -30.20
CA TYR A 273 -2.54 7.47 -29.16
C TYR A 273 -3.22 8.84 -29.15
N ALA A 274 -2.45 9.94 -29.27
CA ALA A 274 -3.02 11.28 -29.31
C ALA A 274 -4.00 11.48 -30.49
N VAL A 275 -3.63 11.04 -31.70
CA VAL A 275 -4.52 11.08 -32.85
C VAL A 275 -5.78 10.25 -32.62
N ARG A 276 -5.65 9.05 -32.07
CA ARG A 276 -6.80 8.19 -31.77
C ARG A 276 -7.73 8.77 -30.70
N LEU A 277 -7.18 9.43 -29.70
CA LEU A 277 -7.94 10.11 -28.66
C LEU A 277 -8.75 11.27 -29.22
N GLU A 278 -8.18 12.08 -30.10
CA GLU A 278 -8.87 13.19 -30.79
C GLU A 278 -9.96 12.73 -31.75
N ASP A 279 -9.82 11.53 -32.34
CA ASP A 279 -10.83 10.93 -33.19
C ASP A 279 -12.08 10.47 -32.38
N GLN A 280 -11.92 10.18 -31.11
CA GLN A 280 -12.98 9.58 -30.28
C GLN A 280 -13.55 10.50 -29.21
N LEU A 281 -12.79 11.50 -28.75
CA LEU A 281 -13.16 12.38 -27.65
C LEU A 281 -13.24 13.83 -28.11
N SER A 282 -14.19 14.57 -27.56
CA SER A 282 -14.23 16.03 -27.78
C SER A 282 -13.08 16.73 -27.07
N LYS A 283 -12.76 17.96 -27.47
CA LYS A 283 -11.76 18.80 -26.84
C LYS A 283 -12.03 19.01 -25.35
N GLU A 284 -13.29 19.23 -24.98
CA GLU A 284 -13.73 19.35 -23.60
C GLU A 284 -13.46 18.06 -22.81
N GLN A 285 -13.78 16.90 -23.40
CA GLN A 285 -13.53 15.60 -22.77
C GLN A 285 -12.03 15.32 -22.60
N LEU A 286 -11.19 15.70 -23.56
CA LEU A 286 -9.74 15.57 -23.46
C LEU A 286 -9.16 16.47 -22.38
N LEU A 287 -9.58 17.75 -22.34
CA LEU A 287 -9.14 18.70 -21.33
C LEU A 287 -9.62 18.30 -19.92
N ALA A 288 -10.87 17.84 -19.79
CA ALA A 288 -11.38 17.32 -18.53
C ALA A 288 -10.55 16.16 -17.99
N ARG A 289 -10.25 15.17 -18.87
CA ARG A 289 -9.38 14.05 -18.47
C ARG A 289 -7.98 14.49 -18.10
N TYR A 290 -7.39 15.43 -18.84
CA TYR A 290 -6.07 15.96 -18.55
C TYR A 290 -6.02 16.66 -17.19
N LEU A 291 -6.93 17.60 -16.93
CA LEU A 291 -7.01 18.34 -15.69
C LEU A 291 -7.28 17.46 -14.46
N ASN A 292 -7.97 16.35 -14.66
CA ASN A 292 -8.23 15.37 -13.61
C ASN A 292 -7.08 14.38 -13.37
N GLN A 293 -6.04 14.33 -14.25
CA GLN A 293 -4.98 13.32 -14.17
C GLN A 293 -3.58 13.91 -13.96
N VAL A 294 -3.30 15.09 -14.48
CA VAL A 294 -1.95 15.65 -14.50
C VAL A 294 -1.42 15.85 -13.07
N TYR A 295 -0.12 15.56 -12.90
CA TYR A 295 0.54 15.68 -11.59
C TYR A 295 1.02 17.12 -11.35
N PHE A 296 0.66 17.68 -10.20
CA PHE A 296 1.00 19.04 -9.77
C PHE A 296 2.08 19.10 -8.67
N GLY A 297 2.67 17.98 -8.27
CA GLY A 297 3.61 17.93 -7.15
C GLY A 297 2.94 17.63 -5.82
N ASN A 298 3.75 17.35 -4.79
CA ASN A 298 3.32 17.06 -3.41
C ASN A 298 2.24 15.97 -3.27
N GLY A 299 2.19 15.03 -4.23
CA GLY A 299 1.20 13.96 -4.27
C GLY A 299 -0.15 14.37 -4.86
N ALA A 300 -0.31 15.60 -5.33
CA ALA A 300 -1.55 16.09 -5.91
C ALA A 300 -1.67 15.70 -7.40
N HIS A 301 -2.62 14.83 -7.72
CA HIS A 301 -3.01 14.44 -9.07
C HIS A 301 -4.38 15.03 -9.42
N GLY A 302 -4.44 15.81 -10.49
CA GLY A 302 -5.61 16.58 -10.89
C GLY A 302 -5.73 17.94 -10.20
N ILE A 303 -6.47 18.83 -10.87
CA ILE A 303 -6.60 20.25 -10.50
C ILE A 303 -7.28 20.43 -9.12
N ALA A 304 -8.25 19.58 -8.79
CA ALA A 304 -8.97 19.68 -7.52
C ALA A 304 -8.07 19.34 -6.33
N ALA A 305 -7.28 18.26 -6.43
CA ALA A 305 -6.33 17.90 -5.39
C ALA A 305 -5.22 18.95 -5.23
N ALA A 306 -4.83 19.58 -6.35
CA ALA A 306 -3.82 20.66 -6.33
C ALA A 306 -4.36 21.95 -5.71
N ALA A 307 -5.61 22.32 -6.00
CA ALA A 307 -6.28 23.49 -5.38
C ALA A 307 -6.35 23.33 -3.86
N GLU A 308 -6.75 22.17 -3.39
CA GLU A 308 -6.80 21.85 -1.96
C GLU A 308 -5.40 21.81 -1.32
N GLU A 309 -4.42 21.13 -1.95
CA GLU A 309 -3.06 20.99 -1.41
C GLU A 309 -2.35 22.33 -1.25
N TYR A 310 -2.41 23.18 -2.28
CA TYR A 310 -1.63 24.40 -2.28
C TYR A 310 -2.36 25.62 -1.70
N PHE A 311 -3.68 25.66 -1.86
CA PHE A 311 -4.47 26.85 -1.51
C PHE A 311 -5.59 26.58 -0.50
N GLY A 312 -5.94 25.32 -0.24
CA GLY A 312 -7.00 24.96 0.70
C GLY A 312 -8.40 25.40 0.22
N VAL A 313 -8.59 25.55 -1.10
CA VAL A 313 -9.86 25.97 -1.72
C VAL A 313 -10.40 24.87 -2.64
N ALA A 314 -11.71 24.94 -2.91
CA ALA A 314 -12.31 24.13 -3.95
C ALA A 314 -11.84 24.60 -5.33
N PRO A 315 -11.75 23.71 -6.33
CA PRO A 315 -11.26 24.06 -7.67
C PRO A 315 -12.13 25.14 -8.35
N GLU A 316 -13.40 25.24 -7.99
CA GLU A 316 -14.36 26.26 -8.44
C GLU A 316 -14.05 27.66 -7.89
N ASP A 317 -13.30 27.74 -6.78
CA ASP A 317 -12.95 28.97 -6.09
C ASP A 317 -11.54 29.47 -6.41
N LEU A 318 -10.82 28.79 -7.32
CA LEU A 318 -9.47 29.21 -7.71
C LEU A 318 -9.47 30.61 -8.33
N SER A 319 -8.62 31.52 -7.79
CA SER A 319 -8.35 32.81 -8.44
C SER A 319 -7.53 32.63 -9.72
N PRO A 320 -7.53 33.59 -10.66
CA PRO A 320 -6.65 33.56 -11.83
C PRO A 320 -5.16 33.40 -11.48
N ALA A 321 -4.71 33.97 -10.37
CA ALA A 321 -3.34 33.84 -9.90
C ALA A 321 -3.04 32.43 -9.39
N GLN A 322 -3.97 31.85 -8.63
CA GLN A 322 -3.85 30.48 -8.12
C GLN A 322 -3.87 29.47 -9.28
N ALA A 323 -4.82 29.59 -10.19
CA ALA A 323 -4.92 28.74 -11.38
C ALA A 323 -3.65 28.84 -12.27
N ALA A 324 -3.13 30.04 -12.50
CA ALA A 324 -1.88 30.26 -13.26
C ALA A 324 -0.64 29.71 -12.52
N THR A 325 -0.65 29.70 -11.18
CA THR A 325 0.39 29.05 -10.39
C THR A 325 0.39 27.55 -10.65
N LEU A 326 -0.79 26.91 -10.55
CA LEU A 326 -0.94 25.48 -10.84
C LEU A 326 -0.52 25.15 -12.27
N ALA A 327 -1.03 25.89 -13.26
CA ALA A 327 -0.64 25.70 -14.67
C ALA A 327 0.89 25.85 -14.87
N GLY A 328 1.52 26.77 -14.15
CA GLY A 328 2.95 27.01 -14.24
C GLY A 328 3.84 25.88 -13.74
N ILE A 329 3.37 25.08 -12.79
CA ILE A 329 4.15 23.99 -12.17
C ILE A 329 4.01 22.65 -12.89
N ILE A 330 3.01 22.44 -13.75
CA ILE A 330 2.73 21.16 -14.43
C ILE A 330 3.98 20.57 -15.11
N GLN A 331 4.74 21.39 -15.82
CA GLN A 331 5.89 20.90 -16.61
C GLN A 331 7.03 20.33 -15.76
N ARG A 332 7.18 20.79 -14.51
CA ARG A 332 8.28 20.40 -13.61
C ARG A 332 7.83 20.42 -12.14
N PRO A 333 6.82 19.66 -11.75
CA PRO A 333 6.18 19.81 -10.44
C PRO A 333 7.12 19.56 -9.26
N SER A 334 8.11 18.68 -9.40
CA SER A 334 9.10 18.43 -8.35
C SER A 334 10.17 19.53 -8.22
N SER A 335 10.42 20.34 -9.25
CA SER A 335 11.43 21.41 -9.26
C SER A 335 10.84 22.83 -9.19
N LEU A 336 9.54 22.95 -9.35
CA LEU A 336 8.75 24.17 -9.22
C LEU A 336 7.74 24.02 -8.09
N ASP A 337 8.23 23.58 -6.91
CA ASP A 337 7.42 23.46 -5.72
C ASP A 337 7.23 24.84 -5.07
N PRO A 338 5.97 25.35 -4.97
CA PRO A 338 5.70 26.65 -4.37
C PRO A 338 6.14 26.78 -2.91
N ARG A 339 6.24 25.66 -2.19
CA ARG A 339 6.68 25.63 -0.79
C ARG A 339 8.19 25.71 -0.65
N GLN A 340 8.95 25.31 -1.69
CA GLN A 340 10.43 25.33 -1.67
C GLN A 340 11.03 26.56 -2.33
N ASP A 341 10.45 27.04 -3.44
CA ASP A 341 10.94 28.20 -4.19
C ASP A 341 9.76 29.08 -4.66
N PRO A 342 9.10 29.78 -3.71
CA PRO A 342 7.91 30.59 -4.00
C PRO A 342 8.20 31.71 -5.01
N GLU A 343 9.40 32.34 -4.95
CA GLU A 343 9.75 33.42 -5.87
C GLU A 343 9.87 32.93 -7.32
N ARG A 344 10.45 31.76 -7.53
CA ARG A 344 10.58 31.18 -8.86
C ARG A 344 9.22 30.79 -9.43
N VAL A 345 8.36 30.23 -8.60
CA VAL A 345 7.00 29.86 -8.98
C VAL A 345 6.16 31.10 -9.29
N GLN A 346 6.29 32.17 -8.49
CA GLN A 346 5.61 33.43 -8.76
C GLN A 346 6.03 34.02 -10.10
N ARG A 347 7.35 34.05 -10.40
CA ARG A 347 7.82 34.50 -11.74
C ARG A 347 7.24 33.62 -12.87
N ARG A 348 7.12 32.33 -12.66
CA ARG A 348 6.53 31.42 -13.66
C ARG A 348 5.04 31.65 -13.83
N ARG A 349 4.30 31.87 -12.73
CA ARG A 349 2.89 32.28 -12.73
C ARG A 349 2.67 33.53 -13.57
N ASP A 350 3.50 34.57 -13.33
CA ASP A 350 3.38 35.84 -14.01
C ASP A 350 3.60 35.69 -15.53
N VAL A 351 4.54 34.83 -15.94
CA VAL A 351 4.72 34.45 -17.36
C VAL A 351 3.48 33.80 -17.94
N VAL A 352 2.81 32.90 -17.21
CA VAL A 352 1.58 32.24 -17.65
C VAL A 352 0.46 33.25 -17.82
N LEU A 353 0.24 34.14 -16.85
CA LEU A 353 -0.78 35.20 -16.91
C LEU A 353 -0.58 36.17 -18.09
N HIS A 354 0.68 36.61 -18.29
CA HIS A 354 0.99 37.47 -19.43
C HIS A 354 0.77 36.77 -20.77
N ARG A 355 1.10 35.49 -20.86
CA ARG A 355 0.88 34.68 -22.06
C ARG A 355 -0.62 34.47 -22.32
N ALA A 356 -1.42 34.16 -21.31
CA ALA A 356 -2.86 34.01 -21.44
C ALA A 356 -3.52 35.30 -21.95
N ALA A 357 -3.06 36.46 -21.48
CA ALA A 357 -3.54 37.75 -21.97
C ALA A 357 -3.08 38.04 -23.42
N ALA A 358 -1.85 37.70 -23.79
CA ALA A 358 -1.31 37.92 -25.13
C ALA A 358 -1.98 37.04 -26.20
N GLU A 359 -2.39 35.84 -25.82
CA GLU A 359 -3.12 34.90 -26.70
C GLU A 359 -4.64 35.16 -26.70
N GLY A 360 -5.12 36.14 -25.89
CA GLY A 360 -6.54 36.50 -25.82
C GLY A 360 -7.41 35.53 -25.02
N LEU A 361 -6.81 34.59 -24.29
CA LEU A 361 -7.49 33.59 -23.46
C LEU A 361 -7.90 34.16 -22.09
N LEU A 362 -7.26 35.25 -21.64
CA LEU A 362 -7.57 35.93 -20.38
C LEU A 362 -7.66 37.45 -20.60
N GLY A 363 -8.54 38.14 -19.89
CA GLY A 363 -8.65 39.58 -19.95
C GLY A 363 -7.38 40.29 -19.49
N PRO A 364 -6.88 41.35 -20.20
CA PRO A 364 -5.65 42.06 -19.80
C PRO A 364 -5.73 42.72 -18.42
N ALA A 365 -6.92 43.08 -17.95
CA ALA A 365 -7.14 43.63 -16.59
C ALA A 365 -7.04 42.53 -15.55
N GLU A 366 -7.61 41.38 -15.82
CA GLU A 366 -7.60 40.20 -14.98
C GLU A 366 -6.18 39.62 -14.82
N ALA A 367 -5.44 39.52 -15.92
CA ALA A 367 -4.04 39.12 -15.88
C ALA A 367 -3.18 40.05 -15.00
N ARG A 368 -3.40 41.40 -15.12
CA ARG A 368 -2.68 42.35 -14.24
C ARG A 368 -3.06 42.24 -12.77
N ALA A 369 -4.35 41.96 -12.48
CA ALA A 369 -4.80 41.71 -11.11
C ALA A 369 -4.15 40.45 -10.54
N GLY A 370 -4.10 39.37 -11.32
CA GLY A 370 -3.47 38.11 -10.93
C GLY A 370 -1.94 38.26 -10.71
N VAL A 371 -1.25 39.05 -11.49
CA VAL A 371 0.19 39.36 -11.27
C VAL A 371 0.39 40.10 -9.95
N ALA A 372 -0.52 41.02 -9.60
CA ALA A 372 -0.45 41.79 -8.36
C ALA A 372 -0.85 41.00 -7.09
N GLU A 373 -1.54 39.87 -7.26
CA GLU A 373 -1.99 39.00 -6.15
C GLU A 373 -0.79 38.29 -5.50
N PRO A 374 -0.64 38.38 -4.15
CA PRO A 374 0.43 37.65 -3.47
C PRO A 374 0.24 36.12 -3.60
N LEU A 375 1.36 35.40 -3.56
CA LEU A 375 1.31 33.93 -3.51
C LEU A 375 1.14 33.50 -2.05
N GLU A 376 -0.09 33.24 -1.65
CA GLU A 376 -0.42 32.72 -0.33
C GLU A 376 -0.75 31.23 -0.41
N LEU A 377 -0.02 30.41 0.36
CA LEU A 377 -0.20 28.96 0.38
C LEU A 377 -0.91 28.53 1.65
N ALA A 378 -1.81 27.58 1.53
CA ALA A 378 -2.39 26.89 2.67
C ALA A 378 -1.31 26.09 3.43
N PRO A 379 -1.48 25.87 4.74
CA PRO A 379 -0.65 24.93 5.48
C PRO A 379 -0.66 23.56 4.77
N PRO A 380 0.48 22.82 4.80
CA PRO A 380 0.49 21.47 4.22
C PRO A 380 -0.62 20.63 4.83
N ALA A 381 -1.42 19.97 4.01
CA ALA A 381 -2.39 19.03 4.51
C ALA A 381 -1.69 17.97 5.36
N PRO A 382 -2.26 17.57 6.51
CA PRO A 382 -1.68 16.50 7.31
C PRO A 382 -1.55 15.26 6.41
N ARG A 383 -0.33 14.84 6.15
CA ARG A 383 -0.12 13.56 5.45
C ARG A 383 -0.71 12.46 6.33
N PRO A 384 -1.51 11.54 5.80
CA PRO A 384 -1.90 10.36 6.54
C PRO A 384 -0.61 9.71 7.04
N ARG A 385 -0.37 9.74 8.35
CA ARG A 385 0.67 8.89 8.95
C ARG A 385 0.26 7.46 8.63
N ALA A 386 1.25 6.56 8.45
CA ALA A 386 0.97 5.15 8.31
C ALA A 386 -0.05 4.75 9.38
N ASP A 387 -1.30 4.53 8.96
CA ASP A 387 -2.39 4.25 9.88
C ASP A 387 -2.55 2.74 9.93
N ALA A 388 -2.29 2.18 11.10
CA ALA A 388 -2.38 0.74 11.34
C ALA A 388 -3.75 0.16 10.93
N ILE A 389 -4.82 0.95 11.03
CA ILE A 389 -6.17 0.57 10.60
C ILE A 389 -6.25 0.45 9.08
N LEU A 390 -5.73 1.44 8.34
CA LEU A 390 -5.72 1.38 6.87
C LEU A 390 -4.87 0.22 6.37
N ASP A 391 -3.75 -0.09 7.03
CA ASP A 391 -2.92 -1.25 6.70
C ASP A 391 -3.61 -2.57 7.04
N ALA A 392 -4.41 -2.63 8.10
CA ALA A 392 -5.24 -3.78 8.42
C ALA A 392 -6.35 -3.99 7.37
N VAL A 393 -7.03 -2.92 6.96
CA VAL A 393 -8.03 -2.95 5.87
C VAL A 393 -7.39 -3.42 4.56
N ARG A 394 -6.22 -2.87 4.17
CA ARG A 394 -5.49 -3.32 2.98
C ARG A 394 -5.14 -4.81 3.02
N ALA A 395 -4.73 -5.30 4.19
CA ALA A 395 -4.40 -6.70 4.36
C ALA A 395 -5.62 -7.60 4.19
N GLU A 396 -6.78 -7.24 4.77
CA GLU A 396 -8.01 -8.02 4.69
C GLU A 396 -8.61 -7.98 3.28
N VAL A 397 -8.63 -6.81 2.63
CA VAL A 397 -9.14 -6.65 1.25
C VAL A 397 -8.44 -7.55 0.24
N ARG A 398 -7.15 -7.84 0.42
CA ARG A 398 -6.44 -8.81 -0.44
C ARG A 398 -7.04 -10.21 -0.42
N GLY A 399 -7.78 -10.57 0.63
CA GLY A 399 -8.50 -11.84 0.75
C GLY A 399 -9.90 -11.86 0.12
N ILE A 400 -10.48 -10.69 -0.26
CA ILE A 400 -11.87 -10.56 -0.72
C ILE A 400 -11.95 -10.80 -2.24
N GLU A 401 -12.38 -11.99 -2.64
CA GLU A 401 -12.37 -12.45 -4.04
C GLU A 401 -13.26 -11.62 -4.97
N GLU A 402 -14.34 -11.04 -4.47
CA GLU A 402 -15.28 -10.21 -5.21
C GLU A 402 -14.64 -8.93 -5.78
N LEU A 403 -13.50 -8.52 -5.23
CA LEU A 403 -12.76 -7.33 -5.68
C LEU A 403 -11.78 -7.60 -6.82
N GLY A 404 -11.46 -8.85 -7.12
CA GLY A 404 -10.54 -9.18 -8.20
C GLY A 404 -9.96 -10.59 -8.11
N SER A 405 -9.40 -11.07 -9.21
CA SER A 405 -8.91 -12.44 -9.35
C SER A 405 -7.58 -12.71 -8.62
N THR A 406 -6.78 -11.67 -8.34
CA THR A 406 -5.51 -11.79 -7.60
C THR A 406 -5.44 -10.82 -6.43
N PRO A 407 -4.64 -11.11 -5.40
CA PRO A 407 -4.43 -10.19 -4.27
C PRO A 407 -3.96 -8.79 -4.70
N GLU A 408 -3.15 -8.71 -5.76
CA GLU A 408 -2.64 -7.46 -6.32
C GLU A 408 -3.77 -6.65 -6.99
N ALA A 409 -4.62 -7.32 -7.79
CA ALA A 409 -5.77 -6.68 -8.44
C ALA A 409 -6.78 -6.14 -7.41
N ARG A 410 -6.97 -6.86 -6.30
CA ARG A 410 -7.83 -6.43 -5.18
C ARG A 410 -7.27 -5.21 -4.46
N ALA A 411 -5.95 -5.21 -4.21
CA ALA A 411 -5.26 -4.06 -3.62
C ALA A 411 -5.33 -2.84 -4.56
N GLU A 412 -5.11 -3.02 -5.86
CA GLU A 412 -5.22 -1.97 -6.85
C GLU A 412 -6.65 -1.41 -6.92
N ARG A 413 -7.67 -2.27 -6.88
CA ARG A 413 -9.07 -1.82 -6.87
C ARG A 413 -9.41 -1.02 -5.61
N LEU A 414 -8.85 -1.37 -4.46
CA LEU A 414 -8.97 -0.56 -3.24
C LEU A 414 -8.29 0.81 -3.40
N GLU A 415 -7.15 0.89 -4.08
CA GLU A 415 -6.39 2.13 -4.24
C GLU A 415 -6.96 3.06 -5.33
N THR A 416 -7.69 2.51 -6.31
CA THR A 416 -8.08 3.24 -7.53
C THR A 416 -9.58 3.23 -7.81
N GLY A 417 -10.34 2.37 -7.14
CA GLY A 417 -11.73 2.07 -7.51
C GLY A 417 -12.79 2.97 -6.85
N GLY A 418 -12.41 3.98 -6.05
CA GLY A 418 -13.38 4.86 -5.39
C GLY A 418 -14.32 4.12 -4.44
N LEU A 419 -13.81 3.08 -3.77
CA LEU A 419 -14.61 2.22 -2.91
C LEU A 419 -14.95 2.91 -1.59
N ARG A 420 -16.11 2.61 -1.04
CA ARG A 420 -16.43 2.90 0.34
C ARG A 420 -16.36 1.62 1.15
N VAL A 421 -15.30 1.51 1.97
CA VAL A 421 -15.10 0.39 2.88
C VAL A 421 -15.72 0.73 4.23
N GLU A 422 -16.77 0.05 4.60
CA GLU A 422 -17.40 0.15 5.92
C GLU A 422 -16.78 -0.90 6.83
N THR A 423 -16.08 -0.44 7.86
CA THR A 423 -15.46 -1.32 8.84
C THR A 423 -16.42 -1.69 9.96
N THR A 424 -16.00 -2.61 10.81
CA THR A 424 -16.71 -3.02 12.03
C THR A 424 -16.33 -2.16 13.24
N LEU A 425 -15.33 -1.26 13.10
CA LEU A 425 -14.84 -0.41 14.19
C LEU A 425 -15.90 0.57 14.66
N ASP A 426 -16.03 0.69 15.95
CA ASP A 426 -16.77 1.76 16.60
C ASP A 426 -15.84 2.94 16.91
N SER A 427 -16.17 4.12 16.36
CA SER A 427 -15.28 5.28 16.48
C SER A 427 -15.17 5.80 17.92
N THR A 428 -16.21 5.67 18.71
CA THR A 428 -16.24 6.07 20.12
C THR A 428 -15.38 5.15 20.95
N LEU A 429 -15.54 3.83 20.79
CA LEU A 429 -14.73 2.84 21.52
C LEU A 429 -13.24 2.94 21.14
N GLN A 430 -12.96 3.18 19.87
CA GLN A 430 -11.61 3.41 19.36
C GLN A 430 -10.96 4.65 20.01
N HIS A 431 -11.74 5.72 20.17
CA HIS A 431 -11.31 6.95 20.83
C HIS A 431 -11.06 6.72 22.33
N VAL A 432 -11.97 6.07 23.03
CA VAL A 432 -11.83 5.73 24.47
C VAL A 432 -10.58 4.89 24.69
N ALA A 433 -10.34 3.88 23.87
CA ALA A 433 -9.12 3.06 23.96
C ALA A 433 -7.85 3.91 23.80
N ALA A 434 -7.85 4.83 22.83
CA ALA A 434 -6.71 5.70 22.57
C ALA A 434 -6.43 6.67 23.74
N GLU A 435 -7.46 7.31 24.28
CA GLU A 435 -7.38 8.25 25.41
C GLU A 435 -6.94 7.53 26.69
N THR A 436 -7.50 6.35 26.95
CA THR A 436 -7.13 5.53 28.10
C THR A 436 -5.65 5.16 28.09
N ILE A 437 -5.12 4.74 26.93
CA ILE A 437 -3.69 4.43 26.77
C ILE A 437 -2.85 5.68 27.00
N ALA A 438 -3.23 6.80 26.37
CA ALA A 438 -2.46 8.05 26.49
C ALA A 438 -2.43 8.60 27.91
N ALA A 439 -3.54 8.52 28.64
CA ALA A 439 -3.64 8.96 30.03
C ALA A 439 -2.84 8.06 30.98
N THR A 440 -2.81 6.73 30.71
CA THR A 440 -2.12 5.76 31.58
C THR A 440 -0.60 5.79 31.36
N PHE A 441 -0.14 5.98 30.12
CA PHE A 441 1.28 5.93 29.76
C PHE A 441 1.77 7.24 29.14
N PRO A 442 2.22 8.22 29.94
CA PRO A 442 2.90 9.42 29.44
C PRO A 442 4.17 9.06 28.63
N GLU A 443 4.58 9.93 27.70
CA GLU A 443 5.70 9.64 26.77
C GLU A 443 7.03 9.27 27.45
N ALA A 444 7.27 9.78 28.64
CA ALA A 444 8.50 9.54 29.38
C ALA A 444 8.65 8.10 29.91
N THR A 445 7.59 7.30 29.94
CA THR A 445 7.63 5.95 30.55
C THR A 445 8.24 4.88 29.65
N GLY A 446 8.28 5.08 28.34
CA GLY A 446 8.68 4.07 27.36
C GLY A 446 7.70 2.89 27.22
N ALA A 447 6.89 2.63 28.25
CA ALA A 447 5.84 1.60 28.21
C ALA A 447 4.59 2.09 27.49
N THR A 448 3.80 1.16 26.97
CA THR A 448 2.51 1.42 26.31
C THR A 448 1.54 0.27 26.54
N ALA A 449 0.31 0.41 26.03
CA ALA A 449 -0.66 -0.66 25.99
C ALA A 449 -1.16 -0.91 24.57
N ALA A 450 -1.67 -2.12 24.32
CA ALA A 450 -2.42 -2.45 23.12
C ALA A 450 -3.77 -3.04 23.52
N VAL A 451 -4.82 -2.63 22.81
CA VAL A 451 -6.22 -3.01 23.06
C VAL A 451 -6.82 -3.57 21.78
N ALA A 452 -7.43 -4.75 21.88
CA ALA A 452 -8.27 -5.32 20.84
C ALA A 452 -9.62 -5.71 21.44
N ALA A 453 -10.71 -5.29 20.82
CA ALA A 453 -12.07 -5.59 21.26
C ALA A 453 -12.88 -6.19 20.10
N VAL A 454 -13.55 -7.31 20.36
CA VAL A 454 -14.25 -8.13 19.38
C VAL A 454 -15.67 -8.43 19.87
N ASP A 455 -16.66 -8.33 18.99
CA ASP A 455 -18.00 -8.83 19.26
C ASP A 455 -17.98 -10.37 19.27
N PRO A 456 -18.30 -11.01 20.40
CA PRO A 456 -18.13 -12.45 20.53
C PRO A 456 -19.02 -13.29 19.63
N ARG A 457 -20.15 -12.75 19.17
CA ARG A 457 -21.13 -13.47 18.36
C ARG A 457 -20.81 -13.43 16.87
N THR A 458 -20.19 -12.35 16.42
CA THR A 458 -19.97 -12.10 14.99
C THR A 458 -18.50 -12.16 14.56
N GLY A 459 -17.57 -11.97 15.49
CA GLY A 459 -16.15 -11.77 15.19
C GLY A 459 -15.81 -10.35 14.73
N GLU A 460 -16.79 -9.42 14.73
CA GLU A 460 -16.55 -8.03 14.34
C GLU A 460 -15.57 -7.33 15.28
N ILE A 461 -14.51 -6.77 14.75
CA ILE A 461 -13.51 -6.02 15.53
C ILE A 461 -14.07 -4.63 15.82
N ARG A 462 -14.44 -4.36 17.08
CA ARG A 462 -15.04 -3.09 17.53
C ARG A 462 -14.00 -2.02 17.85
N ALA A 463 -12.84 -2.43 18.37
CA ALA A 463 -11.70 -1.54 18.56
C ALA A 463 -10.38 -2.27 18.32
N LEU A 464 -9.43 -1.56 17.73
CA LEU A 464 -8.07 -2.05 17.49
C LEU A 464 -7.09 -0.91 17.70
N ARG A 465 -6.37 -0.93 18.82
CA ARG A 465 -5.44 0.13 19.18
C ARG A 465 -4.09 -0.44 19.60
N GLY A 466 -3.10 -0.31 18.73
CA GLY A 466 -1.75 -0.86 18.91
C GLY A 466 -0.76 0.15 19.47
N GLY A 467 -0.96 0.62 20.71
CA GLY A 467 -0.04 1.55 21.31
C GLY A 467 -0.39 3.02 21.07
N ARG A 468 0.61 3.90 21.22
CA ARG A 468 0.47 5.35 21.05
C ARG A 468 0.41 5.75 19.57
N ALA A 469 -0.36 6.77 19.23
CA ALA A 469 -0.36 7.34 17.90
C ALA A 469 1.04 7.85 17.52
N GLY A 470 1.61 7.36 16.40
CA GLY A 470 2.89 7.83 15.87
C GLY A 470 4.07 6.86 15.90
N ALA A 471 3.92 5.67 16.47
CA ALA A 471 4.94 4.61 16.41
C ALA A 471 4.83 3.86 15.06
N GLY A 472 5.27 4.48 14.00
CA GLY A 472 5.63 3.95 12.68
C GLY A 472 5.00 2.63 12.20
N GLY A 473 3.70 2.59 11.85
CA GLY A 473 3.13 1.52 11.01
C GLY A 473 2.98 0.11 11.64
N PHE A 474 3.66 -0.21 12.75
CA PHE A 474 3.55 -1.50 13.40
C PHE A 474 2.38 -1.51 14.39
N ASP A 475 1.40 -2.38 14.15
CA ASP A 475 0.22 -2.53 14.98
C ASP A 475 0.46 -3.56 16.09
N LEU A 476 0.73 -3.08 17.30
CA LEU A 476 0.92 -3.93 18.47
C LEU A 476 -0.31 -4.78 18.80
N ALA A 477 -1.53 -4.29 18.52
CA ALA A 477 -2.75 -5.03 18.82
C ALA A 477 -2.96 -6.23 17.89
N ARG A 478 -2.50 -6.14 16.64
CA ARG A 478 -2.67 -7.17 15.60
C ARG A 478 -1.39 -7.96 15.32
N GLN A 479 -0.23 -7.30 15.31
CA GLN A 479 1.05 -7.88 14.87
C GLN A 479 2.01 -8.14 16.02
N GLY A 480 1.77 -7.51 17.19
CA GLY A 480 2.63 -7.61 18.35
C GLY A 480 2.53 -8.95 19.05
N ARG A 481 3.47 -9.86 18.81
CA ARG A 481 3.51 -11.16 19.48
C ARG A 481 4.20 -11.04 20.82
N ARG A 482 3.47 -11.37 21.87
CA ARG A 482 3.90 -11.25 23.28
C ARG A 482 3.57 -12.52 24.06
N GLN A 483 4.34 -12.81 25.09
CA GLN A 483 4.08 -13.98 25.93
C GLN A 483 2.77 -13.82 26.72
N PRO A 484 1.78 -14.72 26.51
CA PRO A 484 0.47 -14.60 27.14
C PRO A 484 0.48 -14.90 28.64
N GLY A 485 1.44 -15.70 29.11
CA GLY A 485 1.47 -16.16 30.50
C GLY A 485 0.16 -16.81 30.88
N SER A 486 -0.31 -16.54 32.08
CA SER A 486 -1.50 -17.18 32.67
C SER A 486 -2.82 -16.96 31.91
N THR A 487 -2.87 -16.12 30.86
CA THR A 487 -4.06 -16.05 29.99
C THR A 487 -4.24 -17.31 29.13
N PHE A 488 -3.25 -18.20 29.06
CA PHE A 488 -3.35 -19.49 28.38
C PHE A 488 -3.95 -20.61 29.26
N LYS A 489 -4.04 -20.43 30.56
CA LYS A 489 -4.58 -21.42 31.49
C LYS A 489 -6.01 -21.88 31.16
N PRO A 490 -6.93 -21.00 30.68
CA PRO A 490 -8.25 -21.46 30.26
C PRO A 490 -8.20 -22.51 29.14
N LEU A 491 -7.24 -22.41 28.19
CA LEU A 491 -7.05 -23.40 27.12
C LEU A 491 -6.63 -24.75 27.70
N THR A 492 -5.74 -24.73 28.68
CA THR A 492 -5.33 -25.94 29.42
C THR A 492 -6.49 -26.53 30.21
N ALA A 493 -7.36 -25.69 30.80
CA ALA A 493 -8.56 -26.16 31.49
C ALA A 493 -9.52 -26.85 30.48
N VAL A 494 -9.77 -26.28 29.32
CA VAL A 494 -10.56 -26.91 28.25
C VAL A 494 -9.98 -28.28 27.89
N ALA A 495 -8.67 -28.35 27.58
CA ALA A 495 -8.01 -29.61 27.22
C ALA A 495 -8.10 -30.68 28.34
N ALA A 496 -8.10 -30.29 29.60
CA ALA A 496 -8.23 -31.19 30.72
C ALA A 496 -9.69 -31.67 30.91
N LEU A 497 -10.66 -30.77 30.85
CA LEU A 497 -12.08 -31.07 30.94
C LEU A 497 -12.55 -32.01 29.81
N GLU A 498 -12.14 -31.73 28.57
CA GLU A 498 -12.43 -32.60 27.40
C GLU A 498 -11.84 -34.02 27.56
N ARG A 499 -10.81 -34.19 28.39
CA ARG A 499 -10.22 -35.49 28.76
C ARG A 499 -10.80 -36.12 30.01
N GLY A 500 -11.85 -35.52 30.58
CA GLY A 500 -12.60 -36.06 31.69
C GLY A 500 -12.07 -35.65 33.08
N LEU A 501 -11.31 -34.53 33.17
CA LEU A 501 -11.01 -33.95 34.49
C LEU A 501 -12.31 -33.52 35.17
N SER A 502 -12.53 -33.95 36.39
CA SER A 502 -13.61 -33.41 37.25
C SER A 502 -13.21 -32.03 37.77
N THR A 503 -14.15 -31.09 37.77
CA THR A 503 -13.91 -29.73 38.33
C THR A 503 -13.55 -29.78 39.81
N GLU A 504 -14.00 -30.80 40.55
CA GLU A 504 -13.71 -31.00 41.98
C GLU A 504 -12.43 -31.81 42.27
N GLN A 505 -11.76 -32.30 41.20
CA GLN A 505 -10.53 -33.05 41.38
C GLN A 505 -9.44 -32.21 42.07
N GLY A 506 -8.90 -32.72 43.14
CA GLY A 506 -7.85 -32.05 43.93
C GLY A 506 -6.52 -31.97 43.16
N LEU A 507 -5.96 -30.77 43.09
CA LEU A 507 -4.68 -30.41 42.49
C LEU A 507 -3.75 -29.87 43.60
N VAL A 508 -2.45 -30.14 43.51
CA VAL A 508 -1.48 -29.56 44.41
C VAL A 508 -1.29 -28.07 44.15
N GLY A 509 -1.69 -27.22 45.08
CA GLY A 509 -1.60 -25.76 44.99
C GLY A 509 -0.39 -25.18 45.73
N ASP A 510 0.39 -26.00 46.40
CA ASP A 510 1.63 -25.57 47.07
C ASP A 510 2.84 -25.63 46.13
N GLY A 511 3.86 -24.81 46.34
CA GLY A 511 5.09 -24.78 45.57
C GLY A 511 6.35 -24.57 46.41
N PRO A 512 7.55 -24.70 45.85
CA PRO A 512 7.82 -25.22 44.50
C PRO A 512 7.64 -26.72 44.37
N ILE A 513 7.24 -27.18 43.16
CA ILE A 513 7.12 -28.61 42.84
C ILE A 513 8.03 -28.98 41.67
N GLU A 514 8.42 -30.25 41.60
CA GLU A 514 9.03 -30.86 40.39
C GLU A 514 8.10 -31.90 39.82
N LEU A 515 8.01 -31.91 38.47
CA LEU A 515 7.17 -32.82 37.71
C LEU A 515 8.00 -33.55 36.66
N GLU A 516 7.95 -34.88 36.71
CA GLU A 516 8.50 -35.72 35.66
C GLU A 516 7.66 -35.56 34.36
N HIS A 517 8.34 -35.42 33.24
CA HIS A 517 7.76 -35.37 31.90
C HIS A 517 8.72 -36.00 30.89
N ASP A 518 8.36 -36.05 29.61
CA ASP A 518 9.18 -36.66 28.56
C ASP A 518 10.47 -35.88 28.21
N GLY A 519 10.75 -34.76 28.87
CA GLY A 519 11.96 -33.97 28.70
C GLY A 519 13.16 -34.51 29.48
N PRO A 520 14.38 -33.98 29.25
CA PRO A 520 15.61 -34.49 29.84
C PRO A 520 15.78 -34.21 31.34
N GLU A 521 15.07 -33.22 31.86
CA GLU A 521 15.14 -32.82 33.27
C GLU A 521 13.72 -32.59 33.81
N PRO A 522 13.45 -32.89 35.10
CA PRO A 522 12.16 -32.59 35.72
C PRO A 522 11.80 -31.10 35.60
N TRP A 523 10.53 -30.82 35.37
CA TRP A 523 10.05 -29.45 35.28
C TRP A 523 9.76 -28.86 36.65
N ARG A 524 10.57 -27.86 37.06
CA ARG A 524 10.38 -27.14 38.34
C ARG A 524 9.43 -25.97 38.14
N VAL A 525 8.39 -25.90 38.95
CA VAL A 525 7.36 -24.85 38.90
C VAL A 525 7.09 -24.30 40.29
N ASP A 526 6.98 -22.98 40.38
CA ASP A 526 6.59 -22.27 41.55
C ASP A 526 5.38 -21.36 41.32
N ASN A 527 4.64 -21.05 42.35
CA ASN A 527 3.54 -20.09 42.29
C ASN A 527 4.07 -18.66 42.34
N PHE A 528 3.24 -17.73 41.84
CA PHE A 528 3.56 -16.31 41.92
C PHE A 528 3.74 -15.89 43.39
N GLU A 529 4.83 -15.18 43.68
CA GLU A 529 5.23 -14.75 45.04
C GLU A 529 5.33 -15.92 46.06
N GLY A 530 5.50 -17.14 45.60
CA GLY A 530 5.66 -18.30 46.48
C GLY A 530 4.40 -18.68 47.26
N ALA A 531 3.21 -18.42 46.71
CA ALA A 531 1.96 -18.70 47.39
C ALA A 531 1.75 -20.21 47.62
N ASP A 532 1.44 -20.60 48.84
CA ASP A 532 1.04 -21.96 49.26
C ASP A 532 -0.47 -22.00 49.49
N LEU A 533 -1.21 -22.81 48.68
CA LEU A 533 -2.67 -22.86 48.69
C LEU A 533 -3.23 -24.24 49.08
N GLY A 534 -2.37 -25.16 49.49
CA GLY A 534 -2.77 -26.52 49.83
C GLY A 534 -3.27 -27.32 48.60
N THR A 535 -4.33 -28.10 48.84
CA THR A 535 -5.04 -28.76 47.73
C THR A 535 -6.16 -27.85 47.24
N VAL A 536 -6.18 -27.59 45.96
CA VAL A 536 -7.19 -26.75 45.28
C VAL A 536 -7.94 -27.55 44.23
N ASP A 537 -9.18 -27.23 43.97
CA ASP A 537 -9.94 -27.70 42.81
C ASP A 537 -9.64 -26.86 41.57
N LEU A 538 -10.16 -27.24 40.41
CA LEU A 538 -9.93 -26.51 39.16
C LEU A 538 -10.48 -25.06 39.23
N ARG A 539 -11.63 -24.85 39.90
CA ARG A 539 -12.26 -23.54 40.06
C ARG A 539 -11.35 -22.58 40.84
N ALA A 540 -10.83 -23.04 42.00
CA ALA A 540 -9.88 -22.26 42.81
C ALA A 540 -8.53 -22.07 42.09
N ALA A 541 -8.05 -23.11 41.40
CA ALA A 541 -6.81 -23.03 40.64
C ALA A 541 -6.86 -21.98 39.52
N LEU A 542 -7.97 -21.87 38.79
CA LEU A 542 -8.14 -20.86 37.71
C LEU A 542 -8.39 -19.45 38.30
N ARG A 543 -9.21 -19.34 39.37
CA ARG A 543 -9.51 -18.11 40.10
C ARG A 543 -8.24 -17.41 40.62
N HIS A 544 -7.37 -18.18 41.25
CA HIS A 544 -6.13 -17.70 41.87
C HIS A 544 -4.92 -17.83 40.93
N SER A 545 -5.12 -18.36 39.75
CA SER A 545 -4.07 -18.50 38.72
C SER A 545 -2.89 -19.39 39.21
N VAL A 546 -3.15 -20.51 39.89
CA VAL A 546 -2.17 -21.36 40.51
C VAL A 546 -1.29 -22.07 39.49
N ASN A 547 0.02 -21.77 39.46
CA ASN A 547 0.93 -22.34 38.46
C ASN A 547 1.14 -23.85 38.68
N THR A 548 1.33 -24.27 39.92
CA THR A 548 1.59 -25.68 40.27
C THR A 548 0.44 -26.58 39.90
N ALA A 549 -0.80 -26.12 40.06
CA ALA A 549 -1.99 -26.87 39.64
C ALA A 549 -2.04 -27.01 38.09
N PHE A 550 -1.83 -25.92 37.34
CA PHE A 550 -1.84 -25.95 35.90
C PHE A 550 -0.63 -26.66 35.28
N ALA A 551 0.50 -26.70 35.98
CA ALA A 551 1.64 -27.51 35.54
C ALA A 551 1.32 -29.01 35.59
N GLN A 552 0.64 -29.49 36.63
CA GLN A 552 0.17 -30.88 36.71
C GLN A 552 -0.79 -31.21 35.55
N LEU A 553 -1.73 -30.30 35.27
CA LEU A 553 -2.64 -30.46 34.11
C LEU A 553 -1.87 -30.46 32.77
N GLY A 554 -0.91 -29.55 32.63
CA GLY A 554 -0.11 -29.44 31.38
C GLY A 554 0.70 -30.72 31.10
N VAL A 555 1.27 -31.34 32.12
CA VAL A 555 1.95 -32.65 31.98
C VAL A 555 0.92 -33.77 31.67
N ALA A 556 -0.24 -33.75 32.34
CA ALA A 556 -1.27 -34.78 32.15
C ALA A 556 -1.91 -34.74 30.75
N VAL A 557 -2.19 -33.54 30.20
CA VAL A 557 -2.82 -33.41 28.85
C VAL A 557 -1.80 -33.35 27.71
N GLY A 558 -0.57 -32.92 28.02
CA GLY A 558 0.50 -32.70 27.04
C GLY A 558 0.34 -31.41 26.23
N PRO A 559 1.45 -30.87 25.67
CA PRO A 559 1.44 -29.61 24.93
C PRO A 559 0.64 -29.65 23.63
N ALA A 560 0.53 -30.83 22.98
CA ALA A 560 -0.25 -31.02 21.76
C ALA A 560 -1.75 -30.78 21.97
N ALA A 561 -2.29 -31.16 23.13
CA ALA A 561 -3.70 -30.93 23.43
C ALA A 561 -4.03 -29.44 23.63
N VAL A 562 -3.13 -28.72 24.28
CA VAL A 562 -3.28 -27.27 24.46
C VAL A 562 -3.15 -26.55 23.11
N ALA A 563 -2.27 -27.03 22.22
CA ALA A 563 -2.12 -26.53 20.87
C ALA A 563 -3.38 -26.78 20.02
N ASP A 564 -4.00 -27.96 20.11
CA ASP A 564 -5.26 -28.27 19.44
C ASP A 564 -6.40 -27.32 19.87
N VAL A 565 -6.53 -27.07 21.19
CA VAL A 565 -7.49 -26.08 21.67
C VAL A 565 -7.19 -24.70 21.10
N ALA A 566 -5.92 -24.27 21.09
CA ALA A 566 -5.50 -22.99 20.56
C ALA A 566 -5.89 -22.82 19.07
N GLU A 567 -5.65 -23.86 18.26
CA GLU A 567 -6.01 -23.87 16.83
C GLU A 567 -7.52 -23.73 16.62
N ARG A 568 -8.32 -24.52 17.34
CA ARG A 568 -9.79 -24.50 17.23
C ARG A 568 -10.40 -23.13 17.56
N ILE A 569 -9.78 -22.37 18.45
CA ILE A 569 -10.24 -21.03 18.86
C ILE A 569 -9.53 -19.89 18.13
N GLY A 570 -8.84 -20.19 16.99
CA GLY A 570 -8.29 -19.20 16.07
C GLY A 570 -6.87 -18.71 16.39
N ILE A 571 -6.11 -19.37 17.24
CA ILE A 571 -4.68 -19.10 17.46
C ILE A 571 -3.87 -20.11 16.63
N ASP A 572 -3.13 -19.66 15.63
CA ASP A 572 -2.21 -20.50 14.88
C ASP A 572 -1.11 -21.06 15.78
N PRO A 573 -1.09 -22.39 16.06
CA PRO A 573 -0.18 -22.95 17.02
C PRO A 573 1.29 -22.92 16.57
N ASP A 574 1.57 -23.01 15.27
CA ASP A 574 2.94 -22.96 14.78
C ASP A 574 3.49 -21.52 14.86
N ALA A 575 2.65 -20.54 14.51
CA ALA A 575 3.00 -19.14 14.60
C ALA A 575 3.12 -18.63 16.05
N ALA A 576 2.37 -19.20 17.02
CA ALA A 576 2.35 -18.76 18.41
C ALA A 576 3.28 -19.58 19.31
N LEU A 577 3.16 -20.92 19.24
CA LEU A 577 3.81 -21.86 20.16
C LEU A 577 5.16 -22.37 19.62
N GLY A 578 5.43 -22.18 18.31
CA GLY A 578 6.63 -22.66 17.64
C GLY A 578 6.54 -24.12 17.19
N ASP A 579 7.71 -24.69 16.88
CA ASP A 579 7.86 -26.04 16.35
C ASP A 579 7.20 -27.09 17.26
N PRO A 580 6.29 -27.93 16.76
CA PRO A 580 5.62 -28.98 17.53
C PRO A 580 6.57 -29.89 18.34
N ASP A 581 7.72 -30.24 17.77
CA ASP A 581 8.71 -31.13 18.40
C ASP A 581 9.48 -30.43 19.58
N GLN A 582 9.36 -29.12 19.71
CA GLN A 582 10.02 -28.32 20.74
C GLN A 582 9.05 -27.80 21.80
N ARG A 583 7.75 -28.08 21.68
CA ARG A 583 6.73 -27.64 22.63
C ARG A 583 6.83 -28.45 23.93
N GLY A 584 7.23 -27.78 24.99
CA GLY A 584 7.28 -28.39 26.35
C GLY A 584 5.99 -28.14 27.12
N PRO A 585 5.89 -28.72 28.35
CA PRO A 585 4.71 -28.58 29.20
C PRO A 585 4.46 -27.13 29.67
N SER A 586 5.44 -26.24 29.55
CA SER A 586 5.31 -24.79 29.87
C SER A 586 4.23 -24.08 29.03
N VAL A 587 3.83 -24.63 27.88
CA VAL A 587 2.71 -24.13 27.07
C VAL A 587 1.44 -24.03 27.91
N ALA A 588 1.22 -24.93 28.86
CA ALA A 588 0.08 -24.91 29.78
C ALA A 588 -0.01 -23.63 30.64
N LEU A 589 1.11 -22.99 30.88
CA LEU A 589 1.23 -21.74 31.63
C LEU A 589 1.42 -20.51 30.71
N GLY A 590 1.36 -20.68 29.38
CA GLY A 590 1.62 -19.64 28.39
C GLY A 590 3.10 -19.34 28.17
N GLY A 591 3.99 -20.29 28.53
CA GLY A 591 5.40 -20.28 28.11
C GLY A 591 5.53 -20.73 26.68
N VAL A 592 5.31 -19.85 25.72
CA VAL A 592 5.25 -20.12 24.28
C VAL A 592 6.44 -19.47 23.55
N ALA A 593 6.84 -20.03 22.39
CA ALA A 593 8.07 -19.61 21.72
C ALA A 593 7.98 -18.20 21.12
N HIS A 594 6.89 -17.89 20.43
CA HIS A 594 6.75 -16.64 19.68
C HIS A 594 5.75 -15.67 20.30
N GLY A 595 4.78 -16.16 21.08
CA GLY A 595 3.75 -15.34 21.70
C GLY A 595 2.50 -15.17 20.83
N VAL A 596 1.54 -14.41 21.35
CA VAL A 596 0.26 -14.10 20.74
C VAL A 596 0.00 -12.60 20.70
N SER A 597 -0.85 -12.16 19.80
CA SER A 597 -1.30 -10.77 19.74
C SER A 597 -2.54 -10.54 20.62
N PRO A 598 -2.82 -9.28 21.02
CA PRO A 598 -4.06 -8.92 21.69
C PRO A 598 -5.31 -9.35 20.91
N LEU A 599 -5.29 -9.21 19.58
CA LEU A 599 -6.43 -9.60 18.74
C LEU A 599 -6.64 -11.12 18.77
N GLU A 600 -5.58 -11.93 18.68
CA GLU A 600 -5.69 -13.38 18.78
C GLU A 600 -6.29 -13.81 20.12
N LEU A 601 -5.87 -13.19 21.24
CA LEU A 601 -6.43 -13.52 22.55
C LEU A 601 -7.87 -13.00 22.73
N ALA A 602 -8.20 -11.80 22.25
CA ALA A 602 -9.58 -11.30 22.27
C ALA A 602 -10.50 -12.25 21.49
N SER A 603 -10.10 -12.62 20.27
CA SER A 603 -10.84 -13.57 19.43
C SER A 603 -11.00 -14.93 20.09
N ALA A 604 -9.93 -15.49 20.67
CA ALA A 604 -9.97 -16.79 21.33
C ALA A 604 -10.95 -16.82 22.52
N TYR A 605 -11.00 -15.74 23.31
CA TYR A 605 -11.88 -15.68 24.48
C TYR A 605 -13.35 -15.46 24.14
N THR A 606 -13.69 -15.10 22.88
CA THR A 606 -15.09 -15.04 22.42
C THR A 606 -15.79 -16.38 22.58
N THR A 607 -15.06 -17.50 22.50
CA THR A 607 -15.60 -18.87 22.63
C THR A 607 -16.21 -19.09 24.00
N PHE A 608 -15.66 -18.52 25.06
CA PHE A 608 -16.22 -18.64 26.42
C PHE A 608 -17.46 -17.77 26.61
N ALA A 609 -17.58 -16.68 25.87
CA ALA A 609 -18.76 -15.81 25.92
C ALA A 609 -19.97 -16.38 25.16
N THR A 610 -19.76 -17.32 24.26
CA THR A 610 -20.75 -17.81 23.26
C THR A 610 -21.09 -19.29 23.42
N GLY A 611 -20.75 -19.92 24.55
CA GLY A 611 -20.99 -21.35 24.75
C GLY A 611 -20.20 -22.20 23.76
N GLY A 612 -18.92 -21.88 23.54
CA GLY A 612 -18.00 -22.64 22.72
C GLY A 612 -18.04 -22.36 21.22
N ARG A 613 -18.72 -21.33 20.78
CA ARG A 613 -18.76 -20.92 19.35
C ARG A 613 -17.69 -19.89 19.05
N TRP A 614 -17.01 -20.03 17.93
CA TRP A 614 -16.00 -19.11 17.46
C TRP A 614 -16.34 -18.57 16.06
N ALA A 615 -16.16 -17.28 15.86
CA ALA A 615 -16.25 -16.62 14.57
C ALA A 615 -14.92 -15.93 14.25
N GLU A 616 -14.49 -16.04 12.99
CA GLU A 616 -13.26 -15.41 12.52
C GLU A 616 -13.29 -13.89 12.71
N PRO A 617 -12.28 -13.28 13.37
CA PRO A 617 -12.23 -11.85 13.56
C PRO A 617 -12.05 -11.12 12.23
N HIS A 618 -12.84 -10.06 12.01
CA HIS A 618 -12.79 -9.30 10.77
C HIS A 618 -13.03 -7.81 11.00
N LEU A 619 -12.42 -7.01 10.14
CA LEU A 619 -12.48 -5.57 10.17
C LEU A 619 -13.38 -4.98 9.08
N VAL A 620 -13.45 -5.64 7.92
CA VAL A 620 -14.27 -5.18 6.79
C VAL A 620 -15.65 -5.83 6.86
N ARG A 621 -16.67 -5.00 7.07
CA ARG A 621 -18.06 -5.43 7.10
C ARG A 621 -18.69 -5.43 5.72
N ARG A 622 -18.54 -4.31 4.99
CA ARG A 622 -19.17 -4.10 3.69
C ARG A 622 -18.32 -3.19 2.81
N ILE A 623 -18.36 -3.43 1.50
CA ILE A 623 -17.70 -2.58 0.52
C ILE A 623 -18.73 -2.18 -0.54
N LEU A 624 -18.80 -0.87 -0.81
CA LEU A 624 -19.62 -0.31 -1.87
C LEU A 624 -18.70 0.25 -2.98
N ASP A 625 -19.17 0.20 -4.22
CA ASP A 625 -18.53 0.87 -5.33
C ASP A 625 -18.82 2.39 -5.36
N ALA A 626 -18.26 3.09 -6.35
CA ALA A 626 -18.44 4.53 -6.52
C ALA A 626 -19.90 4.93 -6.80
N ASP A 627 -20.74 4.02 -7.28
CA ASP A 627 -22.17 4.21 -7.52
C ASP A 627 -23.02 3.89 -6.29
N GLY A 628 -22.39 3.44 -5.19
CA GLY A 628 -23.07 3.07 -3.94
C GLY A 628 -23.69 1.66 -3.96
N ARG A 629 -23.32 0.81 -4.93
CA ARG A 629 -23.75 -0.60 -4.97
C ARG A 629 -22.87 -1.44 -4.08
N VAL A 630 -23.47 -2.39 -3.36
CA VAL A 630 -22.74 -3.34 -2.53
C VAL A 630 -21.97 -4.31 -3.43
N VAL A 631 -20.64 -4.31 -3.30
CA VAL A 631 -19.73 -5.24 -3.99
C VAL A 631 -19.40 -6.44 -3.11
N PHE A 632 -19.30 -6.22 -1.80
CA PHE A 632 -19.00 -7.24 -0.81
C PHE A 632 -19.76 -6.93 0.49
N GLU A 633 -20.28 -7.97 1.14
CA GLU A 633 -20.84 -7.91 2.48
C GLU A 633 -20.51 -9.21 3.21
N ARG A 634 -19.92 -9.06 4.40
CA ARG A 634 -19.51 -10.23 5.20
C ARG A 634 -20.67 -10.77 5.98
N GLU A 635 -20.91 -12.05 5.84
CA GLU A 635 -21.81 -12.82 6.68
C GLU A 635 -21.01 -13.55 7.77
N PRO A 636 -21.23 -13.25 9.06
CA PRO A 636 -20.58 -13.98 10.15
C PRO A 636 -20.98 -15.49 10.11
N ARG A 637 -19.99 -16.36 10.28
CA ARG A 637 -20.18 -17.82 10.25
C ARG A 637 -19.59 -18.46 11.52
N PRO A 638 -20.22 -18.26 12.70
CA PRO A 638 -19.72 -18.86 13.92
C PRO A 638 -19.87 -20.38 13.90
N ALA A 639 -18.78 -21.08 14.24
CA ALA A 639 -18.74 -22.54 14.32
C ALA A 639 -18.63 -23.00 15.78
N GLN A 640 -19.25 -24.14 16.14
CA GLN A 640 -19.05 -24.77 17.42
C GLN A 640 -17.65 -25.42 17.45
N VAL A 641 -16.78 -24.99 18.33
CA VAL A 641 -15.36 -25.42 18.42
C VAL A 641 -14.98 -26.00 19.78
N ILE A 642 -15.76 -25.71 20.80
CA ILE A 642 -15.70 -26.32 22.15
C ILE A 642 -17.12 -26.73 22.53
N GLU A 643 -17.28 -27.85 23.22
CA GLU A 643 -18.60 -28.26 23.69
C GLU A 643 -19.18 -27.21 24.66
N PRO A 644 -20.48 -26.86 24.55
CA PRO A 644 -21.09 -25.77 25.32
C PRO A 644 -20.86 -25.91 26.83
N GLU A 645 -20.99 -27.12 27.35
CA GLU A 645 -20.81 -27.46 28.74
C GLU A 645 -19.41 -27.15 29.28
N VAL A 646 -18.39 -27.45 28.47
CA VAL A 646 -16.98 -27.16 28.77
C VAL A 646 -16.74 -25.65 28.74
N ALA A 647 -17.24 -24.97 27.72
CA ALA A 647 -17.06 -23.54 27.56
C ALA A 647 -17.74 -22.75 28.69
N ASP A 648 -18.98 -23.09 29.03
CA ASP A 648 -19.75 -22.46 30.11
C ASP A 648 -19.15 -22.72 31.50
N THR A 649 -18.63 -23.92 31.73
CA THR A 649 -17.90 -24.26 32.97
C THR A 649 -16.62 -23.40 33.10
N VAL A 650 -15.82 -23.27 32.06
CA VAL A 650 -14.63 -22.42 32.07
C VAL A 650 -15.00 -20.94 32.22
N ARG A 651 -16.07 -20.46 31.56
CA ARG A 651 -16.59 -19.09 31.73
C ARG A 651 -16.93 -18.79 33.18
N ALA A 652 -17.71 -19.66 33.83
CA ALA A 652 -18.12 -19.47 35.23
C ALA A 652 -16.92 -19.45 36.19
N MET A 653 -15.90 -20.27 35.94
CA MET A 653 -14.65 -20.21 36.69
C MET A 653 -13.92 -18.85 36.51
N LEU A 654 -13.96 -18.28 35.28
CA LEU A 654 -13.37 -16.99 34.99
C LEU A 654 -14.16 -15.81 35.58
N GLU A 655 -15.47 -15.93 35.75
CA GLU A 655 -16.29 -14.95 36.52
C GLU A 655 -15.77 -14.82 37.95
N GLY A 656 -15.51 -15.95 38.62
CA GLY A 656 -14.93 -15.96 39.97
C GLY A 656 -13.57 -15.27 40.08
N ALA A 657 -12.80 -15.18 39.00
CA ALA A 657 -11.53 -14.45 38.98
C ALA A 657 -11.70 -12.93 39.12
N LEU A 658 -12.83 -12.38 38.69
CA LEU A 658 -13.18 -10.95 38.85
C LEU A 658 -13.77 -10.67 40.24
N GLU A 659 -14.47 -11.62 40.78
CA GLU A 659 -15.13 -11.44 42.10
C GLU A 659 -14.12 -11.52 43.25
N GLU A 660 -13.33 -12.58 43.30
CA GLU A 660 -12.47 -12.91 44.44
C GLU A 660 -10.99 -13.16 44.05
N GLY A 661 -10.69 -13.22 42.74
CA GLY A 661 -9.38 -13.60 42.22
C GLY A 661 -8.47 -12.45 41.83
N THR A 662 -7.56 -12.73 40.91
CA THR A 662 -6.51 -11.80 40.45
C THR A 662 -7.05 -10.68 39.57
N GLY A 663 -8.28 -10.78 39.08
CA GLY A 663 -8.93 -9.86 38.14
C GLY A 663 -9.81 -8.76 38.75
N ARG A 664 -9.86 -8.63 40.11
CA ARG A 664 -10.76 -7.70 40.82
C ARG A 664 -10.76 -6.26 40.30
N ALA A 665 -9.61 -5.77 39.81
CA ALA A 665 -9.50 -4.40 39.28
C ALA A 665 -10.27 -4.19 37.94
N ALA A 666 -10.69 -5.28 37.29
CA ALA A 666 -11.50 -5.24 36.07
C ALA A 666 -13.00 -5.29 36.39
N ARG A 667 -13.44 -5.50 37.64
CA ARG A 667 -14.84 -5.59 37.96
C ARG A 667 -15.61 -4.31 37.59
N ILE A 668 -16.74 -4.49 36.96
CA ILE A 668 -17.70 -3.44 36.60
C ILE A 668 -18.98 -3.76 37.41
N ASP A 669 -19.44 -2.79 38.20
CA ASP A 669 -20.64 -2.99 39.02
C ASP A 669 -21.87 -3.21 38.14
N ASP A 670 -22.70 -4.16 38.52
CA ASP A 670 -23.95 -4.54 37.83
C ASP A 670 -23.79 -5.05 36.37
N VAL A 671 -22.56 -5.41 35.96
CA VAL A 671 -22.27 -5.98 34.65
C VAL A 671 -21.73 -7.41 34.79
N ALA A 672 -22.42 -8.37 34.19
CA ALA A 672 -21.88 -9.73 34.08
C ALA A 672 -20.64 -9.76 33.20
N ALA A 673 -19.54 -10.18 33.77
CA ALA A 673 -18.25 -10.23 33.08
C ALA A 673 -17.37 -11.35 33.61
N PHE A 674 -16.51 -11.88 32.75
CA PHE A 674 -15.47 -12.82 33.13
C PHE A 674 -14.09 -12.35 32.62
N GLY A 675 -13.01 -12.87 33.16
CA GLY A 675 -11.70 -12.54 32.62
C GLY A 675 -10.54 -13.24 33.34
N LYS A 676 -9.35 -13.05 32.75
CA LYS A 676 -8.12 -13.65 33.22
C LYS A 676 -6.96 -12.66 33.10
N THR A 677 -6.20 -12.55 34.19
CA THR A 677 -4.90 -11.87 34.21
C THR A 677 -3.80 -12.74 33.63
N GLY A 678 -2.82 -12.12 32.99
CA GLY A 678 -1.56 -12.73 32.60
C GLY A 678 -0.38 -11.84 33.01
N THR A 679 0.72 -12.48 33.37
CA THR A 679 1.98 -11.81 33.66
C THR A 679 3.10 -12.74 33.23
N SER A 680 4.01 -12.25 32.37
CA SER A 680 5.22 -13.00 32.03
C SER A 680 6.32 -12.82 33.09
N GLN A 681 7.39 -13.60 32.96
CA GLN A 681 8.55 -13.46 33.83
C GLN A 681 9.07 -12.02 33.85
N ASP A 682 9.51 -11.55 35.01
CA ASP A 682 10.02 -10.19 35.25
C ASP A 682 9.01 -9.07 34.98
N GLY A 683 7.71 -9.40 34.85
CA GLY A 683 6.66 -8.43 34.55
C GLY A 683 6.80 -7.73 33.18
N ALA A 684 7.55 -8.33 32.24
CA ALA A 684 7.80 -7.70 30.93
C ALA A 684 6.53 -7.57 30.10
N ASP A 685 5.57 -8.49 30.27
CA ASP A 685 4.25 -8.48 29.63
C ASP A 685 3.18 -8.60 30.71
N ALA A 686 2.26 -7.66 30.77
CA ALA A 686 1.11 -7.68 31.66
C ALA A 686 -0.17 -7.69 30.81
N TRP A 687 -1.05 -8.66 31.10
CA TRP A 687 -2.25 -8.93 30.31
C TRP A 687 -3.52 -8.92 31.15
N PHE A 688 -4.60 -8.51 30.53
CA PHE A 688 -5.94 -8.84 30.95
C PHE A 688 -6.81 -9.12 29.72
N VAL A 689 -7.48 -10.26 29.73
CA VAL A 689 -8.45 -10.65 28.70
C VAL A 689 -9.75 -10.99 29.39
N GLY A 690 -10.84 -10.43 28.94
CA GLY A 690 -12.16 -10.66 29.52
C GLY A 690 -13.28 -10.28 28.58
N SER A 691 -14.48 -10.67 28.93
CA SER A 691 -15.68 -10.45 28.12
C SER A 691 -16.87 -10.08 28.98
N THR A 692 -17.75 -9.27 28.41
CA THR A 692 -19.19 -9.22 28.71
C THR A 692 -19.91 -10.12 27.69
N THR A 693 -21.25 -10.16 27.73
CA THR A 693 -22.03 -10.90 26.71
C THR A 693 -21.88 -10.35 25.29
N ASP A 694 -21.41 -9.10 25.13
CA ASP A 694 -21.44 -8.35 23.89
C ASP A 694 -20.09 -7.82 23.43
N LEU A 695 -19.06 -7.87 24.29
CA LEU A 695 -17.72 -7.41 23.93
C LEU A 695 -16.65 -8.23 24.66
N THR A 696 -15.75 -8.83 23.90
CA THR A 696 -14.53 -9.45 24.39
C THR A 696 -13.34 -8.54 24.15
N THR A 697 -12.65 -8.14 25.21
CA THR A 697 -11.52 -7.20 25.11
C THR A 697 -10.24 -7.85 25.67
N ALA A 698 -9.14 -7.73 24.92
CA ALA A 698 -7.80 -8.06 25.39
C ALA A 698 -6.96 -6.78 25.51
N VAL A 699 -6.26 -6.66 26.64
CA VAL A 699 -5.33 -5.58 26.92
C VAL A 699 -3.97 -6.16 27.22
N TRP A 700 -2.96 -5.70 26.50
CA TRP A 700 -1.55 -5.93 26.79
C TRP A 700 -0.88 -4.63 27.24
N VAL A 701 0.05 -4.73 28.18
CA VAL A 701 0.89 -3.63 28.66
C VAL A 701 2.34 -4.10 28.67
N GLY A 702 3.23 -3.29 28.08
CA GLY A 702 4.66 -3.59 28.01
C GLY A 702 5.43 -2.54 27.21
N HIS A 703 6.68 -2.85 26.89
CA HIS A 703 7.50 -2.01 26.02
C HIS A 703 7.36 -2.43 24.56
N PRO A 704 7.14 -1.48 23.63
CA PRO A 704 6.93 -1.80 22.21
C PRO A 704 8.16 -2.45 21.58
N ASP A 705 9.37 -2.04 21.98
CA ASP A 705 10.62 -2.43 21.33
C ASP A 705 11.19 -3.77 21.81
N GLY A 706 10.52 -4.45 22.75
CA GLY A 706 10.98 -5.77 23.24
C GLY A 706 10.61 -6.05 24.70
N ARG A 707 11.16 -7.14 25.22
CA ARG A 707 10.92 -7.56 26.62
C ARG A 707 11.79 -6.73 27.56
N VAL A 708 11.20 -5.72 28.16
CA VAL A 708 11.83 -4.90 29.21
C VAL A 708 11.10 -5.17 30.51
N ALA A 709 11.83 -5.55 31.55
CA ALA A 709 11.28 -5.80 32.88
C ALA A 709 10.60 -4.54 33.42
N MET A 710 9.38 -4.68 33.89
CA MET A 710 8.62 -3.65 34.57
C MET A 710 8.42 -4.09 36.05
N PRO A 711 9.23 -3.63 37.00
CA PRO A 711 9.10 -4.02 38.38
C PRO A 711 7.68 -3.80 38.90
N GLU A 712 7.12 -4.78 39.61
CA GLU A 712 5.76 -4.78 40.14
C GLU A 712 4.62 -4.73 39.12
N ALA A 713 4.90 -4.85 37.82
CA ALA A 713 3.86 -4.90 36.78
C ALA A 713 3.16 -6.26 36.81
N THR A 714 1.85 -6.23 37.02
CA THR A 714 0.98 -7.40 36.86
C THR A 714 -0.23 -7.06 36.01
N GLY A 715 -0.83 -8.09 35.38
CA GLY A 715 -2.07 -7.90 34.63
C GLY A 715 -3.17 -7.25 35.45
N GLY A 716 -3.30 -7.63 36.73
CA GLY A 716 -4.29 -7.05 37.64
C GLY A 716 -4.05 -5.56 37.96
N ARG A 717 -2.79 -5.10 38.00
CA ARG A 717 -2.47 -3.70 38.32
C ARG A 717 -2.50 -2.76 37.13
N LEU A 718 -2.08 -3.23 35.96
CA LEU A 718 -1.91 -2.36 34.78
C LEU A 718 -2.96 -2.60 33.70
N ALA A 719 -3.18 -3.84 33.27
CA ALA A 719 -4.05 -4.15 32.15
C ALA A 719 -5.55 -4.19 32.56
N ALA A 720 -5.89 -4.73 33.75
CA ALA A 720 -7.26 -4.82 34.20
C ALA A 720 -7.98 -3.46 34.35
N PRO A 721 -7.34 -2.39 34.89
CA PRO A 721 -7.99 -1.06 34.93
C PRO A 721 -8.25 -0.49 33.54
N ILE A 722 -7.38 -0.70 32.57
CA ILE A 722 -7.59 -0.26 31.17
C ILE A 722 -8.75 -1.02 30.57
N TRP A 723 -8.79 -2.35 30.74
CA TRP A 723 -9.90 -3.19 30.32
C TRP A 723 -11.23 -2.67 30.87
N ARG A 724 -11.27 -2.39 32.19
CA ARG A 724 -12.47 -1.86 32.84
C ARG A 724 -12.94 -0.55 32.21
N MET A 725 -12.04 0.41 31.98
CA MET A 725 -12.41 1.71 31.39
C MET A 725 -12.98 1.55 29.99
N VAL A 726 -12.32 0.75 29.13
CA VAL A 726 -12.76 0.52 27.75
C VAL A 726 -14.10 -0.24 27.72
N THR A 727 -14.23 -1.32 28.53
CA THR A 727 -15.44 -2.14 28.54
C THR A 727 -16.60 -1.45 29.21
N SER A 728 -16.38 -0.62 30.25
CA SER A 728 -17.46 0.19 30.85
C SER A 728 -18.06 1.19 29.86
N ALA A 729 -17.22 1.86 29.08
CA ALA A 729 -17.72 2.80 28.06
C ALA A 729 -18.58 2.11 27.01
N TRP A 730 -18.24 0.88 26.63
CA TRP A 730 -19.07 0.07 25.75
C TRP A 730 -20.40 -0.34 26.43
N ALA A 731 -20.33 -0.85 27.68
CA ALA A 731 -21.48 -1.32 28.42
C ALA A 731 -22.49 -0.22 28.75
N GLU A 732 -22.04 1.02 28.93
CA GLU A 732 -22.94 2.18 29.09
C GLU A 732 -23.80 2.44 27.84
N ALA A 733 -23.23 2.29 26.65
CA ALA A 733 -23.95 2.46 25.38
C ALA A 733 -24.72 1.19 24.96
N HIS A 734 -24.24 0.03 25.33
CA HIS A 734 -24.74 -1.30 24.98
C HIS A 734 -24.88 -2.14 26.25
N PRO A 735 -25.94 -1.98 27.05
CA PRO A 735 -26.11 -2.73 28.30
C PRO A 735 -26.08 -4.24 28.04
N PRO A 736 -25.07 -4.97 28.55
CA PRO A 736 -24.94 -6.39 28.29
C PRO A 736 -25.99 -7.21 29.05
N GLY A 737 -26.30 -8.39 28.53
CA GLY A 737 -27.12 -9.39 29.19
C GLY A 737 -26.36 -10.11 30.30
N SER A 738 -26.89 -11.28 30.69
CA SER A 738 -26.25 -12.22 31.61
C SER A 738 -26.23 -13.61 30.98
N TRP A 739 -25.25 -14.41 31.36
CA TRP A 739 -25.20 -15.81 30.97
C TRP A 739 -26.05 -16.68 31.89
N PRO A 740 -26.57 -17.82 31.41
CA PRO A 740 -27.14 -18.85 32.28
C PRO A 740 -26.06 -19.44 33.18
N PRO A 741 -26.40 -19.97 34.36
CA PRO A 741 -25.47 -20.75 35.14
C PRO A 741 -25.02 -21.97 34.35
N PRO A 742 -23.77 -22.45 34.55
CA PRO A 742 -23.30 -23.67 33.92
C PRO A 742 -24.04 -24.89 34.48
N ASP A 743 -24.09 -25.95 33.68
CA ASP A 743 -24.53 -27.25 34.15
C ASP A 743 -23.46 -27.87 35.07
N ASP A 744 -23.89 -28.58 36.15
CA ASP A 744 -22.98 -29.19 37.10
C ASP A 744 -22.49 -30.59 36.69
N ASP A 745 -22.74 -31.03 35.43
CA ASP A 745 -22.44 -32.39 34.96
C ASP A 745 -20.95 -32.73 34.99
N LEU A 746 -20.08 -31.74 34.81
CA LEU A 746 -18.61 -31.90 34.83
C LEU A 746 -18.04 -32.11 36.23
N ASP A 747 -18.80 -31.84 37.30
CA ASP A 747 -18.38 -32.06 38.67
C ASP A 747 -18.28 -33.57 38.99
N SER A 748 -19.07 -34.39 38.29
CA SER A 748 -19.13 -35.86 38.39
C SER A 748 -18.26 -36.64 37.40
N ALA A 749 -17.43 -35.95 36.60
CA ALA A 749 -16.55 -36.57 35.63
C ALA A 749 -15.57 -37.57 36.31
N PRO A 750 -15.11 -38.63 35.60
CA PRO A 750 -14.32 -39.73 36.21
C PRO A 750 -12.97 -39.29 36.75
N GLY A 751 -12.48 -38.11 36.43
CA GLY A 751 -11.18 -37.65 36.83
C GLY A 751 -10.08 -37.97 35.82
N LEU A 752 -9.02 -37.18 35.81
CA LEU A 752 -7.84 -37.32 34.96
C LEU A 752 -6.69 -37.90 35.77
N PRO A 753 -5.95 -38.91 35.33
CA PRO A 753 -4.71 -39.33 35.97
C PRO A 753 -3.70 -38.17 35.99
N LEU A 754 -3.30 -37.74 37.18
CA LEU A 754 -2.36 -36.64 37.37
C LEU A 754 -0.96 -37.15 37.73
N PRO A 755 0.10 -36.50 37.26
CA PRO A 755 1.45 -36.78 37.71
C PRO A 755 1.56 -36.48 39.23
N ARG A 756 2.36 -37.27 39.94
CA ARG A 756 2.65 -37.01 41.37
C ARG A 756 3.80 -36.02 41.46
N PRO A 757 3.57 -34.78 41.91
CA PRO A 757 4.64 -33.83 42.08
C PRO A 757 5.52 -34.16 43.26
N GLU A 758 6.84 -33.94 43.15
CA GLU A 758 7.75 -33.94 44.27
C GLU A 758 7.89 -32.51 44.82
N ARG A 759 7.73 -32.35 46.12
CA ARG A 759 8.00 -31.04 46.76
C ARG A 759 9.50 -30.80 46.83
N VAL A 760 9.93 -29.67 46.31
CA VAL A 760 11.32 -29.20 46.44
C VAL A 760 11.43 -28.42 47.73
N ARG A 761 12.37 -28.79 48.60
CA ARG A 761 12.63 -28.12 49.90
C ARG A 761 13.48 -26.84 49.70
#